data_be84c60448239c4a455838b53edc3c30
#
_entry.id   be84c60448239c4a455838b53edc3c30
#
_cell.length_a   1.000
_cell.length_b   1.000
_cell.length_c   1.000
_cell.angle_alpha   90.00
_cell.angle_beta   90.00
_cell.angle_gamma   90.00
#
_symmetry.space_group_name_H-M   'P 1'
#
loop_
_entity.id
_entity.type
_entity.pdbx_description
1 polymer ?
#
loop_
_entity_poly.entity_id
_entity_poly.type
_entity_poly.pdbx_seq_one_letter_code
_entity_poly.pdbx_strand_id
1 'polypeptide(L)'
;MGSKGKQKLTAAQRAQIAQAKAKAAPPPPTPSPAASTSDSKPFPAWVFWVGTLLLLGAAALSLNLSLSHLGFATPGCGEGGGCDQVKQTKFAYLPFTYSNEDGRVSGWPVAYVGFAYFASMLVVWVMSSASGLNDRVRWVVRLGGAASLFYLIVMLGGYAGGVCPLCLGTHALNFALLALIEFATPTTRAHASRSLGIGLAGLIIGTGALFGVQVSRQDALDNQARQASDDLVNKIAGSNNTPSDPTPKPSEGIEPVKFDLPGPVSGDGRPGFTGRYLIGAPDAPIRIVTVAGYQCESCQIVEREIKRILEDPAMDVSASMIHFPAQGACNPTLNPRVNMHPAACKTAQMAEAAGILGGPEAFWEMSFRLFEFMSQTDSLGRHPSDIPDPTVDQWAAEFGFDPVEFRRIMASEEVAHLIAEDTHLARTVGTTQTPMVFINGSEFTGWTRPGELTRTVRQLSARNLPRATSANDQPPSSAERLAEIWRKARTIPGVKSDREWQQGGEPDAKARIVVWGCYDESNTQRADAIARQLAEQYPDASYEFRFYPFSSTCNQRVDRNIYPQACVKAKAAIAAGLLGGAEAHHAMHDWIMGQGDRFTPSQLPAQFNAIGLDPDEAARVMESSEVAGIIQMDSNTLQAMERYQIRSRPAVFVNEKPTPWIFGTDDIVLPDIVRAALGEDGD
;
A
#
# COMPACT_ATOMS: atom_id res chain seq x y z
N MET A 1 91.99 11.35 12.49
CA MET A 1 93.14 10.37 12.31
C MET A 1 92.66 9.02 12.84
N GLY A 2 92.79 7.96 12.05
CA GLY A 2 92.61 6.59 12.51
C GLY A 2 91.74 5.76 11.59
N SER A 3 92.22 5.51 10.36
CA SER A 3 91.69 4.52 9.41
C SER A 3 91.96 3.10 9.97
N LYS A 4 90.85 2.34 10.28
CA LYS A 4 90.96 0.88 10.51
C LYS A 4 90.77 0.16 9.18
N GLY A 5 91.90 -0.35 8.66
CA GLY A 5 91.96 -1.19 7.47
C GLY A 5 91.20 -2.48 7.66
N LYS A 6 90.29 -2.76 6.73
CA LYS A 6 89.62 -4.07 6.61
C LYS A 6 90.54 -5.07 5.99
N GLN A 7 91.11 -5.96 6.79
CA GLN A 7 91.88 -7.11 6.28
C GLN A 7 90.95 -8.00 5.47
N LYS A 8 91.29 -8.20 4.18
CA LYS A 8 90.61 -9.15 3.31
C LYS A 8 91.11 -10.56 3.66
N LEU A 9 90.20 -11.38 4.14
CA LEU A 9 90.37 -12.80 4.39
C LEU A 9 90.82 -13.51 3.12
N THR A 10 91.91 -14.36 3.21
CA THR A 10 92.43 -15.16 2.11
C THR A 10 91.44 -16.25 1.67
N ALA A 11 91.55 -16.75 0.45
CA ALA A 11 90.69 -17.79 -0.08
C ALA A 11 90.63 -19.06 0.79
N ALA A 12 91.79 -19.42 1.41
CA ALA A 12 91.88 -20.54 2.35
C ALA A 12 91.09 -20.33 3.64
N GLN A 13 91.11 -19.09 4.19
CA GLN A 13 90.33 -18.75 5.39
C GLN A 13 88.84 -18.72 5.09
N ARG A 14 88.39 -18.31 3.88
CA ARG A 14 87.00 -18.39 3.43
C ARG A 14 86.55 -19.85 3.26
N ALA A 15 87.37 -20.73 2.77
CA ALA A 15 87.12 -22.16 2.64
C ALA A 15 86.97 -22.85 4.00
N GLN A 16 87.82 -22.51 4.98
CA GLN A 16 87.69 -23.03 6.36
C GLN A 16 86.44 -22.53 7.07
N ILE A 17 86.05 -21.28 6.88
CA ILE A 17 84.80 -20.71 7.45
C ILE A 17 83.60 -21.37 6.78
N ALA A 18 83.69 -21.67 5.48
CA ALA A 18 82.60 -22.36 4.76
C ALA A 18 82.41 -23.80 5.22
N GLN A 19 83.59 -24.53 5.45
CA GLN A 19 83.56 -25.89 6.00
C GLN A 19 83.06 -25.92 7.47
N ALA A 20 83.44 -24.94 8.28
CA ALA A 20 82.96 -24.82 9.66
C ALA A 20 81.43 -24.50 9.71
N LYS A 21 80.96 -23.67 8.80
CA LYS A 21 79.52 -23.40 8.66
C LYS A 21 78.70 -24.61 8.16
N ALA A 22 79.30 -25.44 7.26
CA ALA A 22 78.66 -26.66 6.78
C ALA A 22 78.59 -27.76 7.86
N LYS A 23 79.58 -27.80 8.79
CA LYS A 23 79.54 -28.72 9.94
C LYS A 23 78.66 -28.27 11.09
N ALA A 24 78.36 -27.00 11.16
CA ALA A 24 77.48 -26.41 12.17
C ALA A 24 76.00 -26.26 11.71
N ALA A 25 75.67 -26.69 10.50
CA ALA A 25 74.28 -26.72 10.05
C ALA A 25 73.49 -27.79 10.87
N PRO A 26 72.40 -27.43 11.49
CA PRO A 26 71.55 -28.43 12.15
C PRO A 26 71.08 -29.45 11.10
N PRO A 27 70.84 -30.73 11.49
CA PRO A 27 70.39 -31.74 10.56
C PRO A 27 69.06 -31.24 9.91
N PRO A 28 68.81 -31.60 8.61
CA PRO A 28 67.60 -31.23 7.95
C PRO A 28 66.41 -31.65 8.83
N PRO A 29 65.36 -30.79 8.99
CA PRO A 29 64.24 -31.16 9.80
C PRO A 29 63.70 -32.50 9.27
N THR A 30 63.57 -33.47 10.16
CA THR A 30 62.83 -34.71 9.89
C THR A 30 61.49 -34.33 9.26
N PRO A 31 61.08 -34.96 8.13
CA PRO A 31 59.79 -34.67 7.55
C PRO A 31 58.75 -34.79 8.66
N SER A 32 58.10 -33.69 8.99
CA SER A 32 56.98 -33.70 9.88
C SER A 32 56.08 -34.85 9.46
N PRO A 33 55.56 -35.66 10.37
CA PRO A 33 54.62 -36.69 10.01
C PRO A 33 53.54 -36.01 9.18
N ALA A 34 53.26 -36.57 8.00
CA ALA A 34 52.26 -36.07 7.07
C ALA A 34 51.01 -35.61 7.87
N ALA A 35 50.63 -34.34 7.65
CA ALA A 35 49.49 -33.78 8.32
C ALA A 35 48.36 -34.83 8.33
N SER A 36 47.96 -35.24 9.52
CA SER A 36 46.91 -36.21 9.73
C SER A 36 45.78 -35.88 8.79
N THR A 37 45.41 -36.81 7.92
CA THR A 37 44.23 -36.72 7.07
C THR A 37 43.10 -36.16 7.92
N SER A 38 42.69 -34.95 7.60
CA SER A 38 41.60 -34.31 8.34
C SER A 38 40.43 -35.26 8.35
N ASP A 39 39.87 -35.52 9.51
CA ASP A 39 38.64 -36.32 9.73
C ASP A 39 37.46 -35.62 9.07
N SER A 40 37.50 -35.45 7.75
CA SER A 40 36.44 -34.86 6.95
C SER A 40 35.45 -35.96 6.57
N LYS A 41 34.25 -35.90 7.18
CA LYS A 41 33.14 -36.81 6.84
C LYS A 41 32.13 -36.03 6.00
N PRO A 42 31.78 -36.53 4.80
CA PRO A 42 30.74 -35.91 3.99
C PRO A 42 29.36 -36.01 4.67
N PHE A 43 28.42 -35.11 4.29
CA PHE A 43 27.05 -35.23 4.77
C PHE A 43 26.41 -36.52 4.27
N PRO A 44 25.61 -37.21 5.08
CA PRO A 44 24.69 -38.23 4.56
C PRO A 44 23.76 -37.60 3.50
N ALA A 45 23.46 -38.34 2.42
CA ALA A 45 22.71 -37.79 1.31
C ALA A 45 21.34 -37.18 1.73
N TRP A 46 20.65 -37.83 2.65
CA TRP A 46 19.38 -37.30 3.17
C TRP A 46 19.57 -35.99 3.95
N VAL A 47 20.64 -35.84 4.73
CA VAL A 47 20.97 -34.60 5.45
C VAL A 47 21.21 -33.47 4.47
N PHE A 48 21.98 -33.73 3.39
CA PHE A 48 22.25 -32.75 2.34
C PHE A 48 20.96 -32.24 1.71
N TRP A 49 20.07 -33.13 1.29
CA TRP A 49 18.83 -32.74 0.60
C TRP A 49 17.83 -32.07 1.56
N VAL A 50 17.65 -32.58 2.77
CA VAL A 50 16.78 -31.95 3.77
C VAL A 50 17.26 -30.55 4.11
N GLY A 51 18.55 -30.37 4.39
CA GLY A 51 19.13 -29.06 4.69
C GLY A 51 19.01 -28.08 3.51
N THR A 52 19.19 -28.58 2.27
CA THR A 52 19.03 -27.78 1.06
C THR A 52 17.57 -27.30 0.92
N LEU A 53 16.58 -28.17 1.13
CA LEU A 53 15.15 -27.81 1.07
C LEU A 53 14.78 -26.81 2.15
N LEU A 54 15.26 -26.99 3.39
CA LEU A 54 15.02 -26.05 4.49
C LEU A 54 15.57 -24.66 4.17
N LEU A 55 16.81 -24.60 3.67
CA LEU A 55 17.45 -23.33 3.29
C LEU A 55 16.78 -22.65 2.11
N LEU A 56 16.39 -23.39 1.08
CA LEU A 56 15.65 -22.85 -0.06
C LEU A 56 14.26 -22.32 0.38
N GLY A 57 13.54 -23.08 1.21
CA GLY A 57 12.25 -22.64 1.74
C GLY A 57 12.37 -21.37 2.56
N ALA A 58 13.33 -21.32 3.50
CA ALA A 58 13.55 -20.14 4.33
C ALA A 58 14.01 -18.92 3.52
N ALA A 59 14.88 -19.13 2.51
CA ALA A 59 15.30 -18.07 1.59
C ALA A 59 14.11 -17.56 0.75
N ALA A 60 13.25 -18.44 0.24
CA ALA A 60 12.07 -18.04 -0.53
C ALA A 60 11.07 -17.23 0.31
N LEU A 61 10.78 -17.65 1.55
CA LEU A 61 9.91 -16.89 2.46
C LEU A 61 10.51 -15.53 2.82
N SER A 62 11.81 -15.47 3.13
CA SER A 62 12.50 -14.22 3.43
C SER A 62 12.61 -13.30 2.22
N LEU A 63 12.77 -13.85 1.00
CA LEU A 63 12.73 -13.07 -0.24
C LEU A 63 11.33 -12.47 -0.46
N ASN A 64 10.28 -13.25 -0.24
CA ASN A 64 8.90 -12.77 -0.33
C ASN A 64 8.66 -11.59 0.63
N LEU A 65 9.09 -11.72 1.89
CA LEU A 65 9.03 -10.63 2.86
C LEU A 65 9.88 -9.42 2.41
N SER A 66 11.07 -9.64 1.86
CA SER A 66 11.92 -8.57 1.33
C SER A 66 11.27 -7.83 0.16
N LEU A 67 10.65 -8.54 -0.77
CA LEU A 67 9.90 -7.96 -1.88
C LEU A 67 8.70 -7.15 -1.38
N SER A 68 8.02 -7.60 -0.32
CA SER A 68 6.96 -6.83 0.34
C SER A 68 7.46 -5.50 0.92
N HIS A 69 8.65 -5.48 1.53
CA HIS A 69 9.29 -4.22 1.98
C HIS A 69 9.68 -3.29 0.81
N LEU A 70 10.00 -3.85 -0.34
CA LEU A 70 10.25 -3.09 -1.58
C LEU A 70 8.97 -2.61 -2.26
N GLY A 71 7.78 -2.88 -1.70
CA GLY A 71 6.49 -2.46 -2.26
C GLY A 71 6.00 -3.31 -3.43
N PHE A 72 6.54 -4.54 -3.60
CA PHE A 72 5.96 -5.50 -4.53
C PHE A 72 4.79 -6.24 -3.88
N ALA A 73 3.74 -6.50 -4.65
CA ALA A 73 2.67 -7.40 -4.21
C ALA A 73 3.22 -8.82 -4.03
N THR A 74 3.06 -9.37 -2.84
CA THR A 74 3.61 -10.69 -2.49
C THR A 74 2.55 -11.60 -1.90
N PRO A 75 2.51 -12.89 -2.29
CA PRO A 75 1.55 -13.84 -1.74
C PRO A 75 1.66 -13.95 -0.21
N GLY A 76 0.54 -13.94 0.49
CA GLY A 76 0.49 -14.12 1.95
C GLY A 76 0.79 -12.87 2.79
N CYS A 77 1.11 -11.73 2.18
CA CYS A 77 1.29 -10.44 2.85
C CYS A 77 0.31 -9.41 2.26
N GLY A 78 -0.99 -9.56 2.54
CA GLY A 78 -2.04 -8.59 2.14
C GLY A 78 -2.02 -7.33 3.01
N GLU A 79 -2.57 -6.21 2.48
CA GLU A 79 -2.76 -4.97 3.23
C GLU A 79 -3.66 -5.21 4.46
N GLY A 80 -3.25 -4.68 5.61
CA GLY A 80 -3.94 -4.87 6.89
C GLY A 80 -3.77 -6.27 7.52
N GLY A 81 -3.05 -7.19 6.85
CA GLY A 81 -2.72 -8.50 7.40
C GLY A 81 -1.58 -8.46 8.42
N GLY A 82 -1.37 -9.56 9.16
CA GLY A 82 -0.33 -9.63 10.18
C GLY A 82 1.09 -9.32 9.69
N CYS A 83 1.42 -9.59 8.44
CA CYS A 83 2.70 -9.19 7.85
C CYS A 83 2.85 -7.67 7.73
N ASP A 84 1.76 -6.99 7.37
CA ASP A 84 1.75 -5.55 7.19
C ASP A 84 1.84 -4.83 8.55
N GLN A 85 1.10 -5.34 9.54
CA GLN A 85 1.18 -4.86 10.92
C GLN A 85 2.60 -4.98 11.48
N VAL A 86 3.29 -6.11 11.26
CA VAL A 86 4.68 -6.30 11.71
C VAL A 86 5.63 -5.33 11.01
N LYS A 87 5.45 -5.06 9.71
CA LYS A 87 6.29 -4.09 8.97
C LYS A 87 6.21 -2.67 9.51
N GLN A 88 5.08 -2.29 10.12
CA GLN A 88 4.87 -0.96 10.69
C GLN A 88 5.48 -0.81 12.10
N THR A 89 6.17 -1.81 12.60
CA THR A 89 6.81 -1.76 13.92
C THR A 89 8.31 -1.58 13.84
N LYS A 90 8.89 -0.99 14.89
CA LYS A 90 10.36 -0.85 15.02
C LYS A 90 11.11 -2.19 14.94
N PHE A 91 10.45 -3.30 15.27
CA PHE A 91 11.06 -4.63 15.27
C PHE A 91 11.29 -5.19 13.86
N ALA A 92 10.66 -4.62 12.84
CA ALA A 92 10.90 -4.99 11.45
C ALA A 92 12.21 -4.41 10.89
N TYR A 93 12.90 -3.53 11.66
CA TYR A 93 14.09 -2.81 11.21
C TYR A 93 15.27 -2.95 12.19
N LEU A 94 16.48 -2.91 11.67
CA LEU A 94 17.70 -2.84 12.47
C LEU A 94 18.34 -1.46 12.29
N PRO A 95 18.72 -0.78 13.35
CA PRO A 95 18.76 -1.15 14.76
C PRO A 95 17.46 -0.82 15.58
N PHE A 96 16.33 -1.38 15.22
CA PHE A 96 15.03 -1.20 15.89
C PHE A 96 14.49 0.24 15.84
N THR A 97 14.71 0.91 14.74
CA THR A 97 14.19 2.23 14.45
C THR A 97 13.11 2.12 13.38
N TYR A 98 11.95 2.75 13.61
CA TYR A 98 10.86 2.71 12.63
C TYR A 98 10.77 3.99 11.82
N SER A 99 10.63 5.13 12.46
CA SER A 99 10.49 6.42 11.79
C SER A 99 11.20 7.49 12.58
N ASN A 100 11.76 8.46 11.86
CA ASN A 100 12.15 9.74 12.42
C ASN A 100 10.95 10.71 12.35
N GLU A 101 11.14 11.92 12.90
CA GLU A 101 10.14 12.99 12.90
C GLU A 101 9.62 13.38 11.50
N ASP A 102 10.37 13.03 10.44
CA ASP A 102 10.02 13.28 9.04
C ASP A 102 9.21 12.13 8.40
N GLY A 103 8.80 11.11 9.16
CA GLY A 103 8.05 9.97 8.63
C GLY A 103 8.89 9.01 7.77
N ARG A 104 10.21 9.19 7.68
CA ARG A 104 11.11 8.29 6.95
C ARG A 104 11.48 7.10 7.81
N VAL A 105 11.30 5.93 7.27
CA VAL A 105 11.79 4.68 7.89
C VAL A 105 13.32 4.72 7.87
N SER A 106 13.93 4.76 9.06
CA SER A 106 15.37 4.61 9.24
C SER A 106 15.65 3.22 9.76
N GLY A 107 16.51 2.50 9.07
CA GLY A 107 16.89 1.15 9.45
C GLY A 107 16.84 0.17 8.28
N TRP A 108 17.49 -0.95 8.48
CA TRP A 108 17.56 -2.02 7.49
C TRP A 108 16.46 -3.03 7.79
N PRO A 109 15.57 -3.34 6.84
CA PRO A 109 14.55 -4.36 7.06
C PRO A 109 15.17 -5.70 7.46
N VAL A 110 14.70 -6.26 8.57
CA VAL A 110 15.17 -7.56 9.07
C VAL A 110 15.00 -8.65 8.01
N ALA A 111 13.99 -8.55 7.17
CA ALA A 111 13.75 -9.46 6.06
C ALA A 111 14.95 -9.53 5.08
N TYR A 112 15.64 -8.40 4.82
CA TYR A 112 16.83 -8.37 3.94
C TYR A 112 17.98 -9.15 4.53
N VAL A 113 18.22 -8.96 5.82
CA VAL A 113 19.25 -9.69 6.56
C VAL A 113 18.90 -11.18 6.61
N GLY A 114 17.64 -11.51 6.81
CA GLY A 114 17.14 -12.89 6.79
C GLY A 114 17.35 -13.59 5.45
N PHE A 115 16.97 -12.93 4.36
CA PHE A 115 17.19 -13.47 3.02
C PHE A 115 18.69 -13.67 2.71
N ALA A 116 19.50 -12.65 2.97
CA ALA A 116 20.94 -12.72 2.75
C ALA A 116 21.60 -13.80 3.62
N TYR A 117 21.14 -13.99 4.86
CA TYR A 117 21.58 -15.06 5.75
C TYR A 117 21.31 -16.45 5.17
N PHE A 118 20.04 -16.74 4.78
CA PHE A 118 19.71 -18.06 4.25
C PHE A 118 20.35 -18.35 2.89
N ALA A 119 20.42 -17.35 2.01
CA ALA A 119 21.13 -17.49 0.72
C ALA A 119 22.63 -17.77 0.91
N SER A 120 23.28 -17.04 1.81
CA SER A 120 24.70 -17.24 2.13
C SER A 120 24.93 -18.58 2.81
N MET A 121 24.03 -18.99 3.72
CA MET A 121 24.10 -20.28 4.39
C MET A 121 23.91 -21.44 3.42
N LEU A 122 23.07 -21.29 2.38
CA LEU A 122 22.93 -22.28 1.32
C LEU A 122 24.26 -22.51 0.56
N VAL A 123 24.98 -21.44 0.25
CA VAL A 123 26.31 -21.55 -0.37
C VAL A 123 27.31 -22.25 0.57
N VAL A 124 27.33 -21.86 1.83
CA VAL A 124 28.18 -22.51 2.86
C VAL A 124 27.79 -23.98 3.03
N TRP A 125 26.53 -24.31 3.00
CA TRP A 125 25.99 -25.68 3.11
C TRP A 125 26.50 -26.56 1.96
N VAL A 126 26.35 -26.10 0.72
CA VAL A 126 26.84 -26.82 -0.45
C VAL A 126 28.34 -27.01 -0.42
N MET A 127 29.12 -25.98 -0.06
CA MET A 127 30.59 -26.05 0.05
C MET A 127 31.06 -26.99 1.18
N SER A 128 30.29 -27.13 2.25
CA SER A 128 30.65 -27.95 3.40
C SER A 128 30.17 -29.40 3.28
N SER A 129 29.38 -29.73 2.27
CA SER A 129 28.74 -31.04 2.12
C SER A 129 29.71 -32.20 2.00
N ALA A 130 30.89 -31.97 1.39
CA ALA A 130 31.95 -32.97 1.17
C ALA A 130 32.88 -33.15 2.38
N SER A 131 32.97 -32.19 3.28
CA SER A 131 33.98 -32.16 4.36
C SER A 131 33.43 -32.08 5.79
N GLY A 132 32.11 -31.88 5.94
CA GLY A 132 31.45 -31.64 7.24
C GLY A 132 31.39 -30.15 7.60
N LEU A 133 30.59 -29.80 8.59
CA LEU A 133 30.39 -28.42 9.06
C LEU A 133 31.38 -28.06 10.16
N ASN A 134 31.98 -26.89 10.03
CA ASN A 134 32.90 -26.36 11.03
C ASN A 134 32.11 -25.76 12.23
N ASP A 135 32.72 -25.86 13.44
CA ASP A 135 32.11 -25.34 14.68
C ASP A 135 31.81 -23.84 14.60
N ARG A 136 32.56 -23.03 13.89
CA ARG A 136 32.27 -21.59 13.74
C ARG A 136 31.03 -21.35 12.91
N VAL A 137 30.75 -22.16 11.89
CA VAL A 137 29.53 -22.11 11.10
C VAL A 137 28.34 -22.55 11.95
N ARG A 138 28.51 -23.59 12.78
CA ARG A 138 27.47 -23.99 13.74
C ARG A 138 27.12 -22.87 14.71
N TRP A 139 28.11 -22.12 15.20
CA TRP A 139 27.86 -20.96 16.05
C TRP A 139 27.04 -19.87 15.33
N VAL A 140 27.28 -19.62 14.04
CA VAL A 140 26.47 -18.68 13.25
C VAL A 140 25.00 -19.14 13.19
N VAL A 141 24.78 -20.45 12.99
CA VAL A 141 23.40 -21.00 12.97
C VAL A 141 22.74 -20.94 14.35
N ARG A 142 23.48 -21.16 15.43
CA ARG A 142 22.97 -20.99 16.81
C ARG A 142 22.57 -19.53 17.08
N LEU A 143 23.36 -18.57 16.62
CA LEU A 143 23.01 -17.15 16.71
C LEU A 143 21.76 -16.82 15.89
N GLY A 144 21.62 -17.39 14.68
CA GLY A 144 20.40 -17.31 13.88
C GLY A 144 19.19 -17.90 14.59
N GLY A 145 19.37 -19.04 15.27
CA GLY A 145 18.32 -19.64 16.11
C GLY A 145 17.93 -18.76 17.31
N ALA A 146 18.90 -18.17 18.00
CA ALA A 146 18.63 -17.22 19.09
C ALA A 146 17.88 -15.97 18.60
N ALA A 147 18.27 -15.42 17.45
CA ALA A 147 17.54 -14.32 16.81
C ALA A 147 16.11 -14.73 16.45
N SER A 148 15.91 -15.92 15.88
CA SER A 148 14.57 -16.47 15.60
C SER A 148 13.72 -16.58 16.85
N LEU A 149 14.30 -17.03 17.96
CA LEU A 149 13.59 -17.13 19.25
C LEU A 149 13.17 -15.75 19.76
N PHE A 150 14.07 -14.77 19.67
CA PHE A 150 13.78 -13.38 20.04
C PHE A 150 12.59 -12.84 19.23
N TYR A 151 12.60 -12.98 17.89
CA TYR A 151 11.51 -12.50 17.05
C TYR A 151 10.20 -13.25 17.26
N LEU A 152 10.24 -14.56 17.58
CA LEU A 152 9.04 -15.30 17.96
C LEU A 152 8.46 -14.77 19.28
N ILE A 153 9.27 -14.48 20.29
CA ILE A 153 8.81 -13.89 21.55
C ILE A 153 8.19 -12.52 21.29
N VAL A 154 8.82 -11.67 20.48
CA VAL A 154 8.28 -10.35 20.11
C VAL A 154 6.94 -10.46 19.40
N MET A 155 6.81 -11.40 18.46
CA MET A 155 5.61 -11.56 17.65
C MET A 155 4.46 -12.21 18.44
N LEU A 156 4.73 -13.34 19.14
CA LEU A 156 3.71 -14.05 19.91
C LEU A 156 3.36 -13.34 21.22
N GLY A 157 4.27 -12.55 21.78
CA GLY A 157 4.04 -11.68 22.93
C GLY A 157 3.23 -10.42 22.60
N GLY A 158 2.81 -10.22 21.33
CA GLY A 158 2.00 -9.08 20.91
C GLY A 158 2.79 -7.79 20.69
N TYR A 159 4.12 -7.79 20.87
CA TYR A 159 4.97 -6.60 20.71
C TYR A 159 5.13 -6.13 19.24
N ALA A 160 4.82 -7.02 18.29
CA ALA A 160 4.88 -6.73 16.86
C ALA A 160 3.54 -6.32 16.26
N GLY A 161 2.53 -6.02 17.07
CA GLY A 161 1.21 -5.56 16.62
C GLY A 161 0.36 -6.62 15.89
N GLY A 162 0.96 -7.72 15.43
CA GLY A 162 0.27 -8.80 14.73
C GLY A 162 1.13 -10.04 14.56
N VAL A 163 0.54 -11.11 14.04
CA VAL A 163 1.21 -12.38 13.75
C VAL A 163 1.38 -12.53 12.24
N CYS A 164 2.63 -12.55 11.78
CA CYS A 164 2.99 -12.73 10.38
C CYS A 164 3.20 -14.22 10.07
N PRO A 165 2.34 -14.88 9.27
CA PRO A 165 2.48 -16.31 8.97
C PRO A 165 3.78 -16.65 8.24
N LEU A 166 4.25 -15.78 7.33
CA LEU A 166 5.50 -15.99 6.60
C LEU A 166 6.71 -15.88 7.52
N CYS A 167 6.68 -14.96 8.50
CA CYS A 167 7.73 -14.86 9.51
C CYS A 167 7.76 -16.11 10.38
N LEU A 168 6.59 -16.62 10.82
CA LEU A 168 6.50 -17.90 11.56
C LEU A 168 7.09 -19.05 10.76
N GLY A 169 6.74 -19.18 9.49
CA GLY A 169 7.30 -20.19 8.59
C GLY A 169 8.82 -20.10 8.47
N THR A 170 9.35 -18.90 8.31
CA THR A 170 10.80 -18.66 8.22
C THR A 170 11.52 -19.10 9.51
N HIS A 171 10.98 -18.73 10.67
CA HIS A 171 11.57 -19.12 11.97
C HIS A 171 11.46 -20.63 12.21
N ALA A 172 10.35 -21.26 11.85
CA ALA A 172 10.18 -22.72 11.96
C ALA A 172 11.21 -23.47 11.11
N LEU A 173 11.44 -23.05 9.85
CA LEU A 173 12.46 -23.63 8.98
C LEU A 173 13.88 -23.41 9.54
N ASN A 174 14.16 -22.26 10.15
CA ASN A 174 15.46 -21.99 10.78
C ASN A 174 15.70 -22.90 12.01
N PHE A 175 14.67 -23.16 12.84
CA PHE A 175 14.79 -24.11 13.94
C PHE A 175 14.96 -25.54 13.46
N ALA A 176 14.27 -25.95 12.40
CA ALA A 176 14.47 -27.26 11.78
C ALA A 176 15.88 -27.43 11.23
N LEU A 177 16.43 -26.37 10.60
CA LEU A 177 17.82 -26.33 10.14
C LEU A 177 18.80 -26.45 11.32
N LEU A 178 18.58 -25.68 12.40
CA LEU A 178 19.39 -25.75 13.61
C LEU A 178 19.40 -27.19 14.19
N ALA A 179 18.24 -27.82 14.33
CA ALA A 179 18.14 -29.19 14.79
C ALA A 179 18.88 -30.17 13.85
N LEU A 180 18.70 -30.05 12.54
CA LEU A 180 19.42 -30.89 11.56
C LEU A 180 20.94 -30.74 11.71
N ILE A 181 21.41 -29.51 11.88
CA ILE A 181 22.84 -29.21 12.02
C ILE A 181 23.41 -29.76 13.32
N GLU A 182 22.69 -29.63 14.44
CA GLU A 182 23.18 -30.08 15.73
C GLU A 182 23.18 -31.61 15.87
N PHE A 183 22.17 -32.29 15.34
CA PHE A 183 21.98 -33.71 15.57
C PHE A 183 22.41 -34.62 14.43
N ALA A 184 22.51 -34.12 13.19
CA ALA A 184 22.69 -34.97 12.04
C ALA A 184 23.93 -34.64 11.17
N THR A 185 24.58 -33.48 11.35
CA THR A 185 25.75 -33.13 10.52
C THR A 185 27.06 -33.51 11.19
N PRO A 186 28.04 -34.08 10.44
CA PRO A 186 29.39 -34.32 10.96
C PRO A 186 30.14 -33.01 11.19
N THR A 187 30.98 -32.98 12.23
CA THR A 187 31.87 -31.84 12.53
C THR A 187 33.24 -32.02 11.86
N THR A 188 33.85 -30.93 11.43
CA THR A 188 35.20 -30.89 10.90
C THR A 188 36.02 -29.76 11.52
N ARG A 189 37.31 -29.97 11.70
CA ARG A 189 38.26 -28.92 12.12
C ARG A 189 38.96 -28.21 10.95
N ALA A 190 38.72 -28.69 9.71
CA ALA A 190 39.42 -28.18 8.53
C ALA A 190 38.73 -26.91 7.96
N HIS A 191 39.56 -25.99 7.45
CA HIS A 191 39.25 -24.86 6.55
C HIS A 191 38.06 -23.94 6.92
N ALA A 192 37.87 -23.65 8.23
CA ALA A 192 36.79 -22.77 8.73
C ALA A 192 36.81 -21.35 8.17
N SER A 193 37.97 -20.81 7.87
CA SER A 193 38.08 -19.38 7.50
C SER A 193 37.51 -19.07 6.13
N ARG A 194 37.65 -20.00 5.16
CA ARG A 194 37.22 -19.76 3.78
C ARG A 194 35.67 -19.80 3.63
N SER A 195 35.01 -20.82 4.17
CA SER A 195 33.56 -20.94 4.09
C SER A 195 32.87 -19.84 4.91
N LEU A 196 33.36 -19.50 6.08
CA LEU A 196 32.86 -18.40 6.90
C LEU A 196 33.08 -17.04 6.19
N GLY A 197 34.23 -16.81 5.57
CA GLY A 197 34.48 -15.59 4.81
C GLY A 197 33.55 -15.42 3.62
N ILE A 198 33.27 -16.48 2.87
CA ILE A 198 32.33 -16.47 1.76
C ILE A 198 30.87 -16.22 2.28
N GLY A 199 30.49 -16.87 3.37
CA GLY A 199 29.16 -16.65 3.97
C GLY A 199 28.97 -15.21 4.45
N LEU A 200 29.99 -14.62 5.10
CA LEU A 200 29.94 -13.23 5.55
C LEU A 200 29.92 -12.25 4.37
N ALA A 201 30.73 -12.48 3.35
CA ALA A 201 30.70 -11.68 2.13
C ALA A 201 29.32 -11.74 1.44
N GLY A 202 28.74 -12.94 1.32
CA GLY A 202 27.40 -13.11 0.76
C GLY A 202 26.32 -12.37 1.57
N LEU A 203 26.40 -12.42 2.90
CA LEU A 203 25.48 -11.68 3.79
C LEU A 203 25.58 -10.16 3.55
N ILE A 204 26.79 -9.62 3.51
CA ILE A 204 27.03 -8.19 3.30
C ILE A 204 26.57 -7.77 1.90
N ILE A 205 26.96 -8.50 0.87
CA ILE A 205 26.60 -8.20 -0.53
C ILE A 205 25.09 -8.32 -0.74
N GLY A 206 24.47 -9.40 -0.25
CA GLY A 206 23.03 -9.63 -0.40
C GLY A 206 22.18 -8.58 0.30
N THR A 207 22.52 -8.25 1.55
CA THR A 207 21.83 -7.19 2.31
C THR A 207 22.05 -5.82 1.64
N GLY A 208 23.29 -5.51 1.25
CA GLY A 208 23.62 -4.25 0.58
C GLY A 208 22.95 -4.08 -0.78
N ALA A 209 22.82 -5.15 -1.56
CA ALA A 209 22.12 -5.13 -2.85
C ALA A 209 20.61 -4.80 -2.68
N LEU A 210 19.92 -5.46 -1.74
CA LEU A 210 18.52 -5.17 -1.46
C LEU A 210 18.31 -3.74 -0.94
N PHE A 211 19.20 -3.28 -0.08
CA PHE A 211 19.20 -1.90 0.40
C PHE A 211 19.45 -0.90 -0.74
N GLY A 212 20.38 -1.19 -1.65
CA GLY A 212 20.63 -0.37 -2.85
C GLY A 212 19.38 -0.26 -3.74
N VAL A 213 18.65 -1.35 -3.94
CA VAL A 213 17.37 -1.34 -4.67
C VAL A 213 16.32 -0.48 -3.95
N GLN A 214 16.24 -0.57 -2.63
CA GLN A 214 15.33 0.25 -1.82
C GLN A 214 15.65 1.74 -1.98
N VAL A 215 16.91 2.13 -1.82
CA VAL A 215 17.35 3.54 -1.98
C VAL A 215 17.03 4.04 -3.37
N SER A 216 17.37 3.28 -4.42
CA SER A 216 17.07 3.68 -5.81
C SER A 216 15.58 3.88 -6.07
N ARG A 217 14.73 3.06 -5.47
CA ARG A 217 13.27 3.25 -5.58
C ARG A 217 12.77 4.47 -4.81
N GLN A 218 13.30 4.70 -3.61
CA GLN A 218 12.99 5.91 -2.84
C GLN A 218 13.42 7.16 -3.59
N ASP A 219 14.62 7.17 -4.16
CA ASP A 219 15.10 8.29 -4.98
C ASP A 219 14.21 8.54 -6.20
N ALA A 220 13.72 7.49 -6.85
CA ALA A 220 12.81 7.63 -7.99
C ALA A 220 11.47 8.25 -7.57
N LEU A 221 10.87 7.83 -6.45
CA LEU A 221 9.65 8.41 -5.89
C LEU A 221 9.88 9.87 -5.44
N ASP A 222 11.02 10.13 -4.81
CA ASP A 222 11.41 11.47 -4.39
C ASP A 222 11.56 12.43 -5.59
N ASN A 223 12.15 11.97 -6.68
CA ASN A 223 12.29 12.76 -7.90
C ASN A 223 10.93 13.02 -8.56
N GLN A 224 10.03 12.04 -8.57
CA GLN A 224 8.66 12.22 -9.09
C GLN A 224 7.89 13.25 -8.26
N ALA A 225 7.95 13.17 -6.93
CA ALA A 225 7.32 14.15 -6.06
C ALA A 225 7.87 15.57 -6.27
N ARG A 226 9.19 15.70 -6.45
CA ARG A 226 9.84 17.00 -6.76
C ARG A 226 9.38 17.57 -8.10
N GLN A 227 9.33 16.74 -9.14
CA GLN A 227 8.85 17.19 -10.45
C GLN A 227 7.40 17.68 -10.37
N ALA A 228 6.52 16.91 -9.73
CA ALA A 228 5.13 17.35 -9.55
C ALA A 228 5.02 18.67 -8.78
N SER A 229 5.88 18.89 -7.78
CA SER A 229 5.92 20.14 -7.03
C SER A 229 6.43 21.31 -7.85
N ASP A 230 7.49 21.11 -8.62
CA ASP A 230 8.06 22.15 -9.48
C ASP A 230 7.09 22.53 -10.63
N ASP A 231 6.38 21.56 -11.19
CA ASP A 231 5.31 21.78 -12.18
C ASP A 231 4.16 22.59 -11.57
N LEU A 232 3.76 22.29 -10.34
CA LEU A 232 2.75 23.05 -9.62
C LEU A 232 3.18 24.50 -9.35
N VAL A 233 4.41 24.71 -8.88
CA VAL A 233 4.96 26.06 -8.68
C VAL A 233 4.92 26.87 -9.98
N ASN A 234 5.32 26.26 -11.10
CA ASN A 234 5.31 26.91 -12.40
C ASN A 234 3.88 27.20 -12.88
N LYS A 235 2.94 26.28 -12.66
CA LYS A 235 1.51 26.45 -12.99
C LYS A 235 0.92 27.63 -12.20
N ILE A 236 1.07 27.66 -10.88
CA ILE A 236 0.55 28.72 -10.02
C ILE A 236 1.21 30.08 -10.38
N ALA A 237 2.52 30.12 -10.56
CA ALA A 237 3.23 31.34 -10.90
C ALA A 237 2.94 31.85 -12.33
N GLY A 238 2.59 30.94 -13.26
CA GLY A 238 2.26 31.27 -14.64
C GLY A 238 0.80 31.70 -14.87
N SER A 239 -0.10 31.30 -13.95
CA SER A 239 -1.55 31.55 -14.07
C SER A 239 -1.98 32.98 -13.73
N ASN A 240 -1.04 33.89 -13.47
CA ASN A 240 -1.30 35.28 -13.05
C ASN A 240 -2.01 36.15 -14.08
N ASN A 241 -2.41 35.66 -15.25
CA ASN A 241 -2.89 36.51 -16.35
C ASN A 241 -4.23 36.14 -17.02
N THR A 242 -4.96 35.15 -16.55
CA THR A 242 -6.30 34.88 -17.12
C THR A 242 -7.28 34.45 -16.05
N PRO A 243 -8.38 35.18 -15.82
CA PRO A 243 -9.47 34.65 -15.03
C PRO A 243 -10.06 33.47 -15.81
N SER A 244 -9.91 32.25 -15.29
CA SER A 244 -10.68 31.12 -15.80
C SER A 244 -12.15 31.37 -15.47
N ASP A 245 -13.00 31.26 -16.51
CA ASP A 245 -14.45 31.39 -16.45
C ASP A 245 -15.03 30.47 -15.34
N PRO A 246 -15.80 30.99 -14.38
CA PRO A 246 -15.98 30.34 -13.09
C PRO A 246 -17.19 29.42 -12.98
N THR A 247 -17.74 28.89 -14.03
CA THR A 247 -18.85 27.96 -13.88
C THR A 247 -18.72 26.73 -14.76
N PRO A 248 -18.39 25.56 -14.15
CA PRO A 248 -18.78 24.31 -14.76
C PRO A 248 -20.33 24.31 -14.79
N LYS A 249 -20.90 24.36 -15.99
CA LYS A 249 -22.34 24.06 -16.13
C LYS A 249 -22.58 22.68 -15.54
N PRO A 250 -23.62 22.51 -14.71
CA PRO A 250 -24.04 21.19 -14.31
C PRO A 250 -24.28 20.36 -15.56
N SER A 251 -23.70 19.17 -15.63
CA SER A 251 -23.93 18.22 -16.72
C SER A 251 -25.43 17.96 -16.83
N GLU A 252 -26.08 18.55 -17.83
CA GLU A 252 -27.46 18.22 -18.19
C GLU A 252 -27.46 16.77 -18.68
N GLY A 253 -28.16 15.89 -17.94
CA GLY A 253 -28.56 14.60 -18.48
C GLY A 253 -28.39 13.37 -17.62
N ILE A 254 -27.73 13.43 -16.45
CA ILE A 254 -27.77 12.33 -15.51
C ILE A 254 -28.46 12.84 -14.26
N GLU A 255 -29.69 12.34 -13.99
CA GLU A 255 -30.25 12.54 -12.66
C GLU A 255 -29.33 11.86 -11.65
N PRO A 256 -28.71 12.64 -10.73
CA PRO A 256 -27.91 12.03 -9.69
C PRO A 256 -28.83 11.08 -8.93
N VAL A 257 -28.36 9.86 -8.66
CA VAL A 257 -29.04 8.95 -7.75
C VAL A 257 -29.27 9.74 -6.47
N LYS A 258 -30.52 10.12 -6.22
CA LYS A 258 -30.90 10.87 -5.03
C LYS A 258 -30.66 9.99 -3.82
N PHE A 259 -29.53 10.19 -3.19
CA PHE A 259 -29.41 9.84 -1.78
C PHE A 259 -30.20 10.89 -1.01
N ASP A 260 -31.02 10.47 -0.03
CA ASP A 260 -31.58 11.36 0.98
C ASP A 260 -30.43 11.85 1.90
N LEU A 261 -29.53 12.65 1.33
CA LEU A 261 -28.57 13.42 2.08
C LEU A 261 -29.25 14.75 2.42
N PRO A 262 -29.10 15.28 3.64
CA PRO A 262 -29.54 16.64 3.95
C PRO A 262 -28.92 17.56 2.88
N GLY A 263 -29.76 18.35 2.23
CA GLY A 263 -29.37 19.23 1.16
C GLY A 263 -28.24 20.18 1.60
N PRO A 264 -27.45 20.71 0.66
CA PRO A 264 -26.37 21.62 1.01
C PRO A 264 -26.96 22.80 1.79
N VAL A 265 -26.41 23.07 2.98
CA VAL A 265 -26.71 24.30 3.69
C VAL A 265 -26.13 25.44 2.87
N SER A 266 -27.02 26.17 2.23
CA SER A 266 -26.64 27.32 1.42
C SER A 266 -26.22 28.46 2.32
N GLY A 267 -24.99 28.94 2.16
CA GLY A 267 -24.77 30.35 2.33
C GLY A 267 -24.03 30.85 3.54
N ASP A 268 -22.91 30.22 3.90
CA ASP A 268 -21.95 30.85 4.84
C ASP A 268 -20.92 31.77 4.16
N GLY A 269 -21.12 32.06 2.87
CA GLY A 269 -20.31 33.05 2.15
C GLY A 269 -18.82 32.70 2.02
N ARG A 270 -18.45 31.43 2.04
CA ARG A 270 -17.04 30.99 1.89
C ARG A 270 -16.52 31.45 0.53
N PRO A 271 -15.41 32.19 0.50
CA PRO A 271 -14.79 32.55 -0.76
C PRO A 271 -14.09 31.34 -1.37
N GLY A 272 -14.52 30.90 -2.55
CA GLY A 272 -13.89 29.79 -3.26
C GLY A 272 -13.96 28.44 -2.56
N PHE A 273 -12.98 27.56 -2.82
CA PHE A 273 -12.83 26.26 -2.17
C PHE A 273 -11.97 26.41 -0.90
N THR A 274 -12.62 26.50 0.27
CA THR A 274 -11.98 26.62 1.58
C THR A 274 -12.71 25.78 2.61
N GLY A 275 -11.99 25.34 3.66
CA GLY A 275 -12.62 24.80 4.86
C GLY A 275 -13.30 25.92 5.69
N ARG A 276 -14.14 25.51 6.65
CA ARG A 276 -14.96 26.42 7.50
C ARG A 276 -14.09 27.37 8.34
N TYR A 277 -13.02 26.83 8.91
CA TYR A 277 -12.15 27.58 9.81
C TYR A 277 -10.83 27.87 9.10
N LEU A 278 -10.64 29.14 8.74
CA LEU A 278 -9.42 29.62 8.10
C LEU A 278 -8.47 30.18 9.18
N ILE A 279 -7.21 29.76 9.13
CA ILE A 279 -6.12 30.37 9.89
C ILE A 279 -5.17 31.11 8.94
N GLY A 280 -4.61 32.24 9.38
CA GLY A 280 -3.83 33.15 8.56
C GLY A 280 -4.69 34.21 7.88
N ALA A 281 -4.09 35.03 7.01
CA ALA A 281 -4.79 36.14 6.35
C ALA A 281 -5.77 35.60 5.28
N PRO A 282 -7.04 36.05 5.25
CA PRO A 282 -8.01 35.57 4.27
C PRO A 282 -7.60 35.81 2.80
N ASP A 283 -6.82 36.85 2.56
CA ASP A 283 -6.31 37.26 1.26
C ASP A 283 -4.84 36.85 1.04
N ALA A 284 -4.31 35.93 1.85
CA ALA A 284 -2.92 35.46 1.72
C ALA A 284 -2.64 35.01 0.28
N PRO A 285 -1.44 35.32 -0.25
CA PRO A 285 -1.08 34.95 -1.63
C PRO A 285 -0.95 33.44 -1.82
N ILE A 286 -0.78 32.69 -0.73
CA ILE A 286 -0.70 31.23 -0.74
C ILE A 286 -1.76 30.72 0.20
N ARG A 287 -2.68 29.90 -0.33
CA ARG A 287 -3.74 29.27 0.45
C ARG A 287 -3.68 27.77 0.34
N ILE A 288 -3.61 27.11 1.48
CA ILE A 288 -3.57 25.66 1.59
C ILE A 288 -4.92 25.17 2.07
N VAL A 289 -5.52 24.24 1.33
CA VAL A 289 -6.73 23.54 1.75
C VAL A 289 -6.42 22.06 1.83
N THR A 290 -6.69 21.44 2.98
CA THR A 290 -6.52 19.99 3.15
C THR A 290 -7.86 19.31 3.29
N VAL A 291 -8.01 18.14 2.64
CA VAL A 291 -9.08 17.19 2.95
C VAL A 291 -8.43 16.09 3.77
N ALA A 292 -8.81 15.98 5.04
CA ALA A 292 -8.06 15.18 6.01
C ALA A 292 -8.95 14.53 7.09
N GLY A 293 -8.34 13.57 7.80
CA GLY A 293 -8.89 12.97 9.01
C GLY A 293 -7.77 12.72 10.02
N TYR A 294 -8.05 12.90 11.31
CA TYR A 294 -7.03 12.94 12.38
C TYR A 294 -6.29 11.62 12.62
N GLN A 295 -6.91 10.47 12.34
CA GLN A 295 -6.26 9.14 12.45
C GLN A 295 -5.50 8.72 11.18
N CYS A 296 -5.55 9.51 10.12
CA CYS A 296 -4.81 9.24 8.91
C CYS A 296 -3.33 9.59 9.10
N GLU A 297 -2.44 8.62 9.09
CA GLU A 297 -0.99 8.81 9.30
C GLU A 297 -0.37 9.80 8.31
N SER A 298 -0.75 9.71 7.03
CA SER A 298 -0.26 10.65 6.02
C SER A 298 -0.77 12.06 6.26
N CYS A 299 -2.00 12.22 6.78
CA CYS A 299 -2.54 13.52 7.15
C CYS A 299 -1.74 14.14 8.30
N GLN A 300 -1.34 13.35 9.30
CA GLN A 300 -0.52 13.81 10.42
C GLN A 300 0.85 14.38 9.97
N ILE A 301 1.42 13.81 8.90
CA ILE A 301 2.68 14.31 8.32
C ILE A 301 2.44 15.69 7.67
N VAL A 302 1.40 15.81 6.87
CA VAL A 302 1.03 17.06 6.18
C VAL A 302 0.71 18.16 7.17
N GLU A 303 -0.08 17.87 8.21
CA GLU A 303 -0.48 18.86 9.19
C GLU A 303 0.69 19.37 10.05
N ARG A 304 1.67 18.52 10.34
CA ARG A 304 2.92 18.99 10.98
C ARG A 304 3.69 19.97 10.10
N GLU A 305 3.68 19.77 8.76
CA GLU A 305 4.30 20.73 7.84
C GLU A 305 3.50 22.02 7.78
N ILE A 306 2.17 21.97 7.73
CA ILE A 306 1.29 23.15 7.75
C ILE A 306 1.52 23.97 9.02
N LYS A 307 1.59 23.31 10.17
CA LYS A 307 1.91 24.00 11.43
C LYS A 307 3.24 24.76 11.35
N ARG A 308 4.31 24.12 10.89
CA ARG A 308 5.62 24.76 10.70
C ARG A 308 5.58 25.93 9.71
N ILE A 309 4.80 25.81 8.63
CA ILE A 309 4.61 26.85 7.63
C ILE A 309 3.90 28.05 8.25
N LEU A 310 2.85 27.83 9.03
CA LEU A 310 2.08 28.89 9.71
C LEU A 310 2.89 29.59 10.82
N GLU A 311 3.82 28.90 11.45
CA GLU A 311 4.73 29.45 12.46
C GLU A 311 5.90 30.22 11.85
N ASP A 312 6.17 30.13 10.55
CA ASP A 312 7.26 30.84 9.87
C ASP A 312 6.78 32.23 9.40
N PRO A 313 7.22 33.34 10.07
CA PRO A 313 6.75 34.67 9.74
C PRO A 313 7.18 35.16 8.35
N ALA A 314 8.09 34.47 7.69
CA ALA A 314 8.50 34.78 6.30
C ALA A 314 7.52 34.23 5.26
N MET A 315 6.52 33.44 5.68
CA MET A 315 5.53 32.81 4.80
C MET A 315 4.16 33.45 5.01
N ASP A 316 3.68 34.21 4.02
CA ASP A 316 2.31 34.77 4.03
C ASP A 316 1.34 33.73 3.49
N VAL A 317 0.82 32.91 4.39
CA VAL A 317 0.01 31.71 4.09
C VAL A 317 -1.25 31.72 4.91
N SER A 318 -2.35 31.25 4.33
CA SER A 318 -3.52 30.80 5.08
C SER A 318 -3.76 29.31 4.84
N ALA A 319 -4.39 28.67 5.82
CA ALA A 319 -4.74 27.26 5.76
C ALA A 319 -6.18 27.02 6.23
N SER A 320 -6.83 26.03 5.63
CA SER A 320 -8.11 25.51 6.08
C SER A 320 -8.19 23.99 5.87
N MET A 321 -9.03 23.33 6.67
CA MET A 321 -9.23 21.90 6.62
C MET A 321 -10.70 21.56 6.35
N ILE A 322 -10.91 20.54 5.50
CA ILE A 322 -12.20 19.94 5.20
C ILE A 322 -12.16 18.51 5.79
N HIS A 323 -13.10 18.19 6.65
CA HIS A 323 -13.14 16.88 7.29
C HIS A 323 -13.53 15.76 6.31
N PHE A 324 -12.76 14.67 6.33
CA PHE A 324 -13.12 13.43 5.65
C PHE A 324 -12.81 12.23 6.56
N PRO A 325 -13.62 12.00 7.61
CA PRO A 325 -13.43 10.88 8.51
C PRO A 325 -13.65 9.55 7.79
N ALA A 326 -12.69 8.61 7.90
CA ALA A 326 -12.79 7.27 7.30
C ALA A 326 -13.66 6.33 8.16
N GLN A 327 -14.83 6.81 8.56
CA GLN A 327 -15.79 6.10 9.40
C GLN A 327 -17.23 6.44 8.95
N GLY A 328 -17.97 5.40 8.49
CA GLY A 328 -19.32 5.57 7.91
C GLY A 328 -20.39 6.06 8.89
N ALA A 329 -20.11 6.03 10.21
CA ALA A 329 -21.06 6.52 11.22
C ALA A 329 -21.30 8.03 11.13
N CYS A 330 -20.34 8.83 10.68
CA CYS A 330 -20.46 10.28 10.53
C CYS A 330 -20.09 10.79 9.14
N ASN A 331 -19.65 9.91 8.25
CA ASN A 331 -19.38 10.23 6.85
C ASN A 331 -20.46 9.57 5.97
N PRO A 332 -21.54 10.29 5.61
CA PRO A 332 -22.64 9.72 4.83
C PRO A 332 -22.24 9.36 3.40
N THR A 333 -21.07 9.78 2.93
CA THR A 333 -20.54 9.40 1.61
C THR A 333 -19.89 8.01 1.60
N LEU A 334 -19.72 7.39 2.76
CA LEU A 334 -19.19 6.05 2.93
C LEU A 334 -20.28 5.05 3.33
N ASN A 335 -20.06 3.77 3.04
CA ASN A 335 -20.94 2.73 3.58
C ASN A 335 -20.94 2.80 5.13
N PRO A 336 -22.11 2.72 5.80
CA PRO A 336 -22.20 2.78 7.27
C PRO A 336 -21.36 1.76 8.03
N ARG A 337 -20.97 0.64 7.38
CA ARG A 337 -20.13 -0.39 7.98
C ARG A 337 -18.61 -0.08 7.91
N VAL A 338 -18.23 0.96 7.19
CA VAL A 338 -16.82 1.39 7.11
C VAL A 338 -16.39 1.91 8.47
N ASN A 339 -15.33 1.34 9.02
CA ASN A 339 -14.72 1.73 10.29
C ASN A 339 -13.20 1.54 10.21
N MET A 340 -12.58 2.22 9.26
CA MET A 340 -11.11 2.15 9.08
C MET A 340 -10.38 2.91 10.18
N HIS A 341 -10.98 4.01 10.62
CA HIS A 341 -10.45 4.88 11.66
C HIS A 341 -11.48 5.05 12.79
N PRO A 342 -11.41 4.21 13.85
CA PRO A 342 -12.46 4.13 14.86
C PRO A 342 -12.74 5.43 15.64
N ALA A 343 -11.73 6.30 15.81
CA ALA A 343 -11.89 7.59 16.49
C ALA A 343 -12.20 8.76 15.53
N ALA A 344 -12.33 8.51 14.21
CA ALA A 344 -12.42 9.59 13.22
C ALA A 344 -13.65 10.48 13.40
N CYS A 345 -14.80 9.93 13.74
CA CYS A 345 -15.99 10.71 14.03
C CYS A 345 -15.82 11.56 15.30
N LYS A 346 -15.34 10.96 16.38
CA LYS A 346 -15.15 11.66 17.66
C LYS A 346 -14.15 12.81 17.54
N THR A 347 -13.05 12.60 16.84
CA THR A 347 -12.03 13.65 16.62
C THR A 347 -12.55 14.80 15.76
N ALA A 348 -13.30 14.51 14.69
CA ALA A 348 -13.95 15.55 13.90
C ALA A 348 -14.96 16.34 14.72
N GLN A 349 -15.78 15.67 15.55
CA GLN A 349 -16.74 16.32 16.45
C GLN A 349 -16.06 17.23 17.49
N MET A 350 -14.92 16.81 18.02
CA MET A 350 -14.14 17.65 18.98
C MET A 350 -13.63 18.92 18.31
N ALA A 351 -13.10 18.82 17.10
CA ALA A 351 -12.60 19.98 16.38
C ALA A 351 -13.72 20.98 16.02
N GLU A 352 -14.86 20.46 15.50
CA GLU A 352 -16.01 21.31 15.20
C GLU A 352 -16.58 21.99 16.46
N ALA A 353 -16.70 21.25 17.57
CA ALA A 353 -17.15 21.83 18.84
C ALA A 353 -16.21 22.94 19.32
N ALA A 354 -14.91 22.77 19.21
CA ALA A 354 -13.93 23.80 19.54
C ALA A 354 -14.09 25.04 18.63
N GLY A 355 -14.32 24.83 17.35
CA GLY A 355 -14.56 25.90 16.38
C GLY A 355 -15.86 26.68 16.65
N ILE A 356 -16.93 25.99 17.03
CA ILE A 356 -18.20 26.64 17.41
C ILE A 356 -18.02 27.51 18.67
N LEU A 357 -17.31 27.01 19.66
CA LEU A 357 -17.14 27.69 20.96
C LEU A 357 -16.09 28.80 20.94
N GLY A 358 -14.99 28.61 20.21
CA GLY A 358 -13.85 29.49 20.27
C GLY A 358 -13.33 30.01 18.92
N GLY A 359 -14.05 29.73 17.84
CA GLY A 359 -13.71 30.22 16.50
C GLY A 359 -12.53 29.50 15.85
N PRO A 360 -11.97 30.07 14.76
CA PRO A 360 -10.91 29.43 13.98
C PRO A 360 -9.66 29.08 14.78
N GLU A 361 -9.25 29.94 15.72
CA GLU A 361 -8.06 29.70 16.54
C GLU A 361 -8.23 28.44 17.40
N ALA A 362 -9.37 28.31 18.08
CA ALA A 362 -9.66 27.15 18.91
C ALA A 362 -9.82 25.86 18.08
N PHE A 363 -10.41 25.95 16.89
CA PHE A 363 -10.48 24.84 15.94
C PHE A 363 -9.09 24.32 15.59
N TRP A 364 -8.18 25.21 15.20
CA TRP A 364 -6.85 24.81 14.76
C TRP A 364 -5.96 24.33 15.91
N GLU A 365 -6.06 24.94 17.08
CA GLU A 365 -5.34 24.48 18.26
C GLU A 365 -5.81 23.07 18.67
N MET A 366 -7.13 22.84 18.68
CA MET A 366 -7.71 21.51 18.91
C MET A 366 -7.26 20.52 17.81
N SER A 367 -7.28 20.93 16.55
CA SER A 367 -6.88 20.10 15.43
C SER A 367 -5.42 19.64 15.54
N PHE A 368 -4.50 20.53 15.82
CA PHE A 368 -3.09 20.17 16.02
C PHE A 368 -2.90 19.23 17.21
N ARG A 369 -3.63 19.44 18.30
CA ARG A 369 -3.60 18.57 19.48
C ARG A 369 -4.15 17.17 19.14
N LEU A 370 -5.21 17.09 18.35
CA LEU A 370 -5.79 15.83 17.88
C LEU A 370 -4.82 15.06 16.97
N PHE A 371 -4.18 15.72 16.01
CA PHE A 371 -3.17 15.09 15.17
C PHE A 371 -1.96 14.60 15.98
N GLU A 372 -1.50 15.39 16.93
CA GLU A 372 -0.40 15.01 17.83
C GLU A 372 -0.77 13.79 18.68
N PHE A 373 -1.95 13.78 19.31
CA PHE A 373 -2.40 12.66 20.12
C PHE A 373 -2.58 11.39 19.29
N MET A 374 -3.22 11.49 18.12
CA MET A 374 -3.44 10.33 17.24
C MET A 374 -2.15 9.81 16.60
N SER A 375 -1.08 10.62 16.56
CA SER A 375 0.24 10.19 16.07
C SER A 375 1.05 9.41 17.10
N GLN A 376 0.68 9.48 18.39
CA GLN A 376 1.36 8.74 19.45
C GLN A 376 1.18 7.22 19.25
N THR A 377 2.14 6.48 19.73
CA THR A 377 2.04 5.01 19.75
C THR A 377 2.28 4.49 21.16
N ASP A 378 1.55 3.46 21.54
CA ASP A 378 1.80 2.74 22.80
C ASP A 378 3.14 1.98 22.73
N SER A 379 3.50 1.30 23.83
CA SER A 379 4.72 0.48 23.91
C SER A 379 4.76 -0.66 22.89
N LEU A 380 3.63 -0.98 22.29
CA LEU A 380 3.45 -2.01 21.26
C LEU A 380 3.43 -1.42 19.84
N GLY A 381 3.59 -0.10 19.70
CA GLY A 381 3.55 0.60 18.41
C GLY A 381 2.14 0.79 17.84
N ARG A 382 1.07 0.70 18.66
CA ARG A 382 -0.31 0.88 18.21
C ARG A 382 -0.76 2.31 18.44
N HIS A 383 -1.39 2.90 17.43
CA HIS A 383 -2.02 4.21 17.53
C HIS A 383 -3.31 4.15 18.37
N PRO A 384 -3.70 5.28 19.00
CA PRO A 384 -4.96 5.36 19.74
C PRO A 384 -6.15 5.03 18.85
N SER A 385 -7.04 4.18 19.34
CA SER A 385 -8.31 3.85 18.66
C SER A 385 -9.49 4.69 19.17
N ASP A 386 -9.29 5.46 20.24
CA ASP A 386 -10.26 6.38 20.83
C ASP A 386 -9.55 7.45 21.68
N ILE A 387 -10.27 8.52 22.02
CA ILE A 387 -9.89 9.51 23.04
C ILE A 387 -10.78 9.29 24.26
N PRO A 388 -10.24 8.94 25.43
CA PRO A 388 -11.05 8.72 26.63
C PRO A 388 -11.85 9.96 27.02
N ASP A 389 -13.09 9.81 27.47
CA ASP A 389 -13.94 10.95 27.87
C ASP A 389 -13.31 11.86 28.93
N PRO A 390 -12.57 11.33 29.94
CA PRO A 390 -11.84 12.22 30.86
C PRO A 390 -10.80 13.11 30.17
N THR A 391 -10.17 12.63 29.09
CA THR A 391 -9.23 13.42 28.29
C THR A 391 -9.97 14.50 27.50
N VAL A 392 -11.14 14.20 26.96
CA VAL A 392 -12.01 15.18 26.29
C VAL A 392 -12.39 16.29 27.25
N ASP A 393 -12.82 15.95 28.48
CA ASP A 393 -13.20 16.90 29.52
C ASP A 393 -12.01 17.78 29.95
N GLN A 394 -10.85 17.17 30.14
CA GLN A 394 -9.62 17.89 30.48
C GLN A 394 -9.28 18.89 29.38
N TRP A 395 -9.29 18.49 28.12
CA TRP A 395 -8.97 19.41 27.03
C TRP A 395 -9.99 20.54 26.89
N ALA A 396 -11.28 20.24 26.99
CA ALA A 396 -12.31 21.26 26.99
C ALA A 396 -12.04 22.33 28.08
N ALA A 397 -11.71 21.91 29.32
CA ALA A 397 -11.38 22.81 30.40
C ALA A 397 -10.09 23.60 30.15
N GLU A 398 -9.06 23.01 29.57
CA GLU A 398 -7.81 23.69 29.21
C GLU A 398 -8.03 24.77 28.15
N PHE A 399 -9.00 24.57 27.22
CA PHE A 399 -9.43 25.59 26.26
C PHE A 399 -10.37 26.64 26.86
N GLY A 400 -10.70 26.54 28.15
CA GLY A 400 -11.63 27.45 28.83
C GLY A 400 -13.10 27.17 28.56
N PHE A 401 -13.45 26.02 28.01
CA PHE A 401 -14.82 25.58 27.74
C PHE A 401 -15.37 24.80 28.94
N ASP A 402 -16.69 24.87 29.14
CA ASP A 402 -17.37 23.96 30.06
C ASP A 402 -17.40 22.55 29.45
N PRO A 403 -16.86 21.52 30.12
CA PRO A 403 -16.80 20.17 29.56
C PRO A 403 -18.15 19.55 29.24
N VAL A 404 -19.20 19.89 30.01
CA VAL A 404 -20.55 19.36 29.77
C VAL A 404 -21.13 19.98 28.51
N GLU A 405 -20.98 21.30 28.36
CA GLU A 405 -21.41 22.03 27.17
C GLU A 405 -20.62 21.61 25.94
N PHE A 406 -19.30 21.42 26.06
CA PHE A 406 -18.45 20.93 24.97
C PHE A 406 -18.93 19.58 24.43
N ARG A 407 -19.20 18.61 25.31
CA ARG A 407 -19.75 17.30 24.90
C ARG A 407 -21.16 17.41 24.32
N ARG A 408 -22.00 18.31 24.83
CA ARG A 408 -23.32 18.56 24.28
C ARG A 408 -23.22 19.05 22.84
N ILE A 409 -22.30 19.98 22.55
CA ILE A 409 -22.05 20.50 21.21
C ILE A 409 -21.48 19.41 20.31
N MET A 410 -20.47 18.64 20.76
CA MET A 410 -19.95 17.50 20.01
C MET A 410 -21.03 16.52 19.52
N ALA A 411 -22.05 16.29 20.37
CA ALA A 411 -23.14 15.35 20.07
C ALA A 411 -24.33 16.01 19.36
N SER A 412 -24.25 17.30 19.00
CA SER A 412 -25.36 18.03 18.39
C SER A 412 -25.58 17.64 16.92
N GLU A 413 -26.82 17.83 16.45
CA GLU A 413 -27.15 17.71 15.03
C GLU A 413 -26.40 18.74 14.18
N GLU A 414 -26.09 19.91 14.74
CA GLU A 414 -25.28 20.94 14.08
C GLU A 414 -23.92 20.43 13.70
N VAL A 415 -23.17 19.84 14.64
CA VAL A 415 -21.84 19.26 14.38
C VAL A 415 -21.93 18.10 13.40
N ALA A 416 -22.93 17.24 13.54
CA ALA A 416 -23.13 16.14 12.57
C ALA A 416 -23.37 16.69 11.15
N HIS A 417 -24.15 17.77 11.04
CA HIS A 417 -24.43 18.43 9.76
C HIS A 417 -23.15 19.07 9.16
N LEU A 418 -22.37 19.78 9.96
CA LEU A 418 -21.11 20.41 9.52
C LEU A 418 -20.12 19.38 8.98
N ILE A 419 -19.98 18.22 9.64
CA ILE A 419 -19.13 17.12 9.16
C ILE A 419 -19.68 16.54 7.85
N ALA A 420 -21.01 16.38 7.75
CA ALA A 420 -21.62 15.89 6.52
C ALA A 420 -21.42 16.84 5.34
N GLU A 421 -21.49 18.16 5.56
CA GLU A 421 -21.17 19.17 4.54
C GLU A 421 -19.72 19.05 4.07
N ASP A 422 -18.76 18.95 4.99
CA ASP A 422 -17.36 18.80 4.67
C ASP A 422 -17.11 17.53 3.83
N THR A 423 -17.72 16.40 4.21
CA THR A 423 -17.59 15.15 3.45
C THR A 423 -18.22 15.26 2.07
N HIS A 424 -19.33 15.98 1.93
CA HIS A 424 -19.96 16.24 0.65
C HIS A 424 -19.08 17.13 -0.23
N LEU A 425 -18.53 18.22 0.32
CA LEU A 425 -17.59 19.11 -0.37
C LEU A 425 -16.32 18.35 -0.83
N ALA A 426 -15.77 17.52 0.06
CA ALA A 426 -14.64 16.65 -0.30
C ALA A 426 -14.98 15.72 -1.47
N ARG A 427 -16.22 15.22 -1.51
CA ARG A 427 -16.69 14.37 -2.60
C ARG A 427 -16.79 15.12 -3.93
N THR A 428 -17.26 16.37 -3.95
CA THR A 428 -17.38 17.16 -5.19
C THR A 428 -16.03 17.38 -5.88
N VAL A 429 -14.93 17.40 -5.13
CA VAL A 429 -13.57 17.45 -5.68
C VAL A 429 -12.99 16.05 -5.93
N GLY A 430 -13.81 15.00 -5.83
CA GLY A 430 -13.42 13.62 -6.12
C GLY A 430 -12.43 13.05 -5.13
N THR A 431 -12.62 13.28 -3.82
CA THR A 431 -11.77 12.69 -2.78
C THR A 431 -11.88 11.18 -2.79
N THR A 432 -10.77 10.53 -2.96
CA THR A 432 -10.63 9.08 -3.06
C THR A 432 -9.75 8.52 -1.95
N GLN A 433 -8.91 9.37 -1.38
CA GLN A 433 -8.01 9.07 -0.27
C GLN A 433 -7.66 10.34 0.47
N THR A 434 -7.20 10.22 1.69
CA THR A 434 -6.68 11.33 2.49
C THR A 434 -5.18 11.16 2.74
N PRO A 435 -4.40 12.24 2.84
CA PRO A 435 -4.82 13.63 2.59
C PRO A 435 -4.99 13.94 1.11
N MET A 436 -5.89 14.86 0.77
CA MET A 436 -5.75 15.67 -0.44
C MET A 436 -5.32 17.07 -0.03
N VAL A 437 -4.38 17.63 -0.75
CA VAL A 437 -3.81 18.95 -0.45
C VAL A 437 -3.96 19.81 -1.69
N PHE A 438 -4.50 21.01 -1.52
CA PHE A 438 -4.62 22.01 -2.57
C PHE A 438 -3.85 23.25 -2.20
N ILE A 439 -3.14 23.83 -3.15
CA ILE A 439 -2.48 25.13 -3.01
C ILE A 439 -3.05 26.04 -4.08
N ASN A 440 -3.69 27.12 -3.67
CA ASN A 440 -4.38 28.07 -4.57
C ASN A 440 -5.31 27.34 -5.57
N GLY A 441 -6.11 26.39 -5.08
CA GLY A 441 -7.03 25.56 -5.86
C GLY A 441 -6.40 24.44 -6.70
N SER A 442 -5.07 24.37 -6.82
CA SER A 442 -4.39 23.30 -7.56
C SER A 442 -3.98 22.16 -6.64
N GLU A 443 -4.28 20.90 -7.02
CA GLU A 443 -3.91 19.73 -6.23
C GLU A 443 -2.38 19.61 -6.12
N PHE A 444 -1.90 19.42 -4.90
CA PHE A 444 -0.50 19.18 -4.56
C PHE A 444 -0.29 17.71 -4.21
N THR A 445 0.34 16.96 -5.08
CA THR A 445 0.62 15.52 -4.90
C THR A 445 2.00 15.26 -4.27
N GLY A 446 2.82 16.28 -4.11
CA GLY A 446 4.17 16.19 -3.52
C GLY A 446 4.20 15.84 -2.03
N TRP A 447 3.06 15.86 -1.35
CA TRP A 447 2.92 15.56 0.09
C TRP A 447 3.39 14.13 0.45
N THR A 448 3.46 13.22 -0.50
CA THR A 448 4.00 11.87 -0.30
C THR A 448 5.46 11.89 0.14
N ARG A 449 6.15 13.01 -0.04
CA ARG A 449 7.51 13.25 0.40
C ARG A 449 7.53 14.25 1.56
N PRO A 450 7.96 13.86 2.76
CA PRO A 450 8.10 14.77 3.88
C PRO A 450 9.02 15.97 3.57
N GLY A 451 8.59 17.16 3.97
CA GLY A 451 9.29 18.42 3.71
C GLY A 451 9.02 19.07 2.36
N GLU A 452 8.32 18.37 1.45
CA GLU A 452 8.08 18.86 0.09
C GLU A 452 7.01 19.96 0.05
N LEU A 453 6.00 19.90 0.92
CA LEU A 453 5.02 20.98 1.07
C LEU A 453 5.70 22.28 1.51
N THR A 454 6.54 22.22 2.54
CA THR A 454 7.31 23.36 3.04
C THR A 454 8.23 23.94 1.96
N ARG A 455 8.90 23.07 1.17
CA ARG A 455 9.74 23.50 0.04
C ARG A 455 8.92 24.23 -1.02
N THR A 456 7.79 23.68 -1.40
CA THR A 456 6.89 24.24 -2.43
C THR A 456 6.34 25.60 -2.01
N VAL A 457 5.86 25.72 -0.77
CA VAL A 457 5.36 27.00 -0.22
C VAL A 457 6.47 28.05 -0.19
N ARG A 458 7.69 27.68 0.22
CA ARG A 458 8.83 28.60 0.21
C ARG A 458 9.19 29.07 -1.21
N GLN A 459 9.12 28.20 -2.20
CA GLN A 459 9.34 28.57 -3.59
C GLN A 459 8.24 29.51 -4.11
N LEU A 460 6.97 29.29 -3.75
CA LEU A 460 5.86 30.16 -4.11
C LEU A 460 5.98 31.52 -3.42
N SER A 461 6.35 31.57 -2.14
CA SER A 461 6.59 32.84 -1.40
C SER A 461 7.65 33.70 -2.10
N ALA A 462 8.67 33.09 -2.70
CA ALA A 462 9.70 33.82 -3.44
C ALA A 462 9.22 34.37 -4.80
N ARG A 463 8.02 34.03 -5.25
CA ARG A 463 7.47 34.44 -6.57
C ARG A 463 6.62 35.73 -6.52
N ASN A 464 6.46 36.35 -5.35
CA ASN A 464 5.65 37.57 -5.15
C ASN A 464 4.24 37.43 -5.77
N LEU A 465 3.54 36.36 -5.42
CA LEU A 465 2.19 36.10 -5.90
C LEU A 465 1.24 37.24 -5.47
N PRO A 466 0.22 37.57 -6.30
CA PRO A 466 -0.80 38.53 -5.91
C PRO A 466 -1.60 38.02 -4.71
N ARG A 467 -2.17 38.96 -3.95
CA ARG A 467 -3.15 38.61 -2.93
C ARG A 467 -4.28 37.81 -3.53
N ALA A 468 -4.72 36.80 -2.82
CA ALA A 468 -5.72 35.87 -3.29
C ALA A 468 -7.10 36.52 -3.37
N THR A 469 -7.88 36.10 -4.31
CA THR A 469 -9.30 36.39 -4.45
C THR A 469 -10.08 35.08 -4.42
N SER A 470 -11.39 35.13 -4.11
CA SER A 470 -12.21 33.92 -4.08
C SER A 470 -12.22 33.11 -5.38
N ALA A 471 -11.98 33.75 -6.52
CA ALA A 471 -11.93 33.10 -7.82
C ALA A 471 -10.68 32.22 -8.03
N ASN A 472 -9.63 32.43 -7.23
CA ASN A 472 -8.34 31.75 -7.43
C ASN A 472 -8.28 30.36 -6.76
N ASP A 473 -9.31 29.97 -5.97
CA ASP A 473 -9.25 28.75 -5.17
C ASP A 473 -10.15 27.63 -5.66
N GLN A 474 -10.70 27.76 -6.83
CA GLN A 474 -11.48 26.67 -7.39
C GLN A 474 -10.55 25.53 -7.81
N PRO A 475 -10.67 24.32 -7.22
CA PRO A 475 -9.95 23.17 -7.71
C PRO A 475 -10.45 22.79 -9.11
N PRO A 476 -9.63 22.10 -9.91
CA PRO A 476 -10.13 21.48 -11.13
C PRO A 476 -11.32 20.59 -10.79
N SER A 477 -12.29 20.52 -11.70
CA SER A 477 -13.44 19.64 -11.51
C SER A 477 -12.97 18.21 -11.26
N SER A 478 -13.73 17.43 -10.48
CA SER A 478 -13.40 16.00 -10.30
C SER A 478 -13.29 15.30 -11.65
N ALA A 479 -14.12 15.68 -12.61
CA ALA A 479 -14.12 15.19 -13.98
C ALA A 479 -12.75 15.35 -14.66
N GLU A 480 -12.23 16.58 -14.73
CA GLU A 480 -10.93 16.85 -15.33
C GLU A 480 -9.81 16.10 -14.64
N ARG A 481 -9.78 16.13 -13.33
CA ARG A 481 -8.75 15.47 -12.52
C ARG A 481 -8.75 13.96 -12.71
N LEU A 482 -9.91 13.34 -12.63
CA LEU A 482 -10.05 11.90 -12.76
C LEU A 482 -9.82 11.41 -14.18
N ALA A 483 -10.26 12.18 -15.18
CA ALA A 483 -9.95 11.93 -16.58
C ALA A 483 -8.43 12.02 -16.84
N GLU A 484 -7.74 13.00 -16.27
CA GLU A 484 -6.29 13.11 -16.39
C GLU A 484 -5.55 11.94 -15.74
N ILE A 485 -5.97 11.51 -14.53
CA ILE A 485 -5.42 10.32 -13.87
C ILE A 485 -5.62 9.08 -14.76
N TRP A 486 -6.82 8.88 -15.29
CA TRP A 486 -7.14 7.78 -16.18
C TRP A 486 -6.35 7.83 -17.50
N ARG A 487 -6.22 9.01 -18.15
CA ARG A 487 -5.41 9.13 -19.36
C ARG A 487 -3.96 8.71 -19.15
N LYS A 488 -3.38 9.08 -18.00
CA LYS A 488 -2.00 8.73 -17.60
C LYS A 488 -1.87 7.28 -17.11
N ALA A 489 -2.97 6.62 -16.78
CA ALA A 489 -2.94 5.25 -16.30
C ALA A 489 -2.41 4.31 -17.38
N ARG A 490 -1.68 3.29 -16.92
CA ARG A 490 -1.13 2.26 -17.79
C ARG A 490 -2.24 1.32 -18.29
N THR A 491 -2.21 0.96 -19.56
CA THR A 491 -3.02 -0.13 -20.12
C THR A 491 -2.61 -1.46 -19.51
N ILE A 492 -3.59 -2.24 -19.02
CA ILE A 492 -3.40 -3.52 -18.36
C ILE A 492 -3.78 -4.64 -19.31
N PRO A 493 -2.87 -5.56 -19.65
CA PRO A 493 -3.18 -6.66 -20.55
C PRO A 493 -4.12 -7.67 -19.89
N GLY A 494 -5.02 -8.27 -20.67
CA GLY A 494 -5.95 -9.31 -20.24
C GLY A 494 -7.22 -8.79 -19.55
N VAL A 495 -7.48 -7.49 -19.59
CA VAL A 495 -8.74 -6.91 -19.09
C VAL A 495 -9.90 -7.32 -19.96
N LYS A 496 -9.78 -7.20 -21.29
CA LYS A 496 -10.80 -7.64 -22.25
C LYS A 496 -10.84 -9.16 -22.30
N SER A 497 -12.05 -9.72 -22.35
CA SER A 497 -12.27 -11.15 -22.62
C SER A 497 -12.28 -11.45 -24.13
N ASP A 498 -11.86 -12.65 -24.50
CA ASP A 498 -12.03 -13.18 -25.86
C ASP A 498 -13.42 -13.80 -26.07
N ARG A 499 -14.27 -13.82 -25.04
CA ARG A 499 -15.61 -14.41 -25.06
C ARG A 499 -16.63 -13.41 -25.56
N GLU A 500 -17.05 -13.54 -26.80
CA GLU A 500 -18.01 -12.65 -27.45
C GLU A 500 -19.36 -12.56 -26.70
N TRP A 501 -19.80 -13.65 -26.10
CA TRP A 501 -21.05 -13.69 -25.35
C TRP A 501 -21.05 -12.86 -24.05
N GLN A 502 -19.87 -12.45 -23.55
CA GLN A 502 -19.76 -11.56 -22.39
C GLN A 502 -19.86 -10.08 -22.77
N GLN A 503 -19.68 -9.74 -24.03
CA GLN A 503 -19.58 -8.36 -24.49
C GLN A 503 -20.98 -7.83 -24.86
N GLY A 504 -21.32 -6.67 -24.31
CA GLY A 504 -22.52 -5.91 -24.68
C GLY A 504 -22.12 -4.65 -25.45
N GLY A 505 -22.89 -4.26 -26.47
CA GLY A 505 -22.61 -3.14 -27.34
C GLY A 505 -21.72 -3.46 -28.53
N GLU A 506 -21.26 -2.44 -29.24
CA GLU A 506 -20.46 -2.63 -30.47
C GLU A 506 -19.02 -3.09 -30.14
N PRO A 507 -18.48 -4.07 -30.90
CA PRO A 507 -17.15 -4.65 -30.64
C PRO A 507 -15.98 -3.65 -30.70
N ASP A 508 -16.14 -2.60 -31.50
CA ASP A 508 -15.16 -1.51 -31.74
C ASP A 508 -15.53 -0.18 -31.07
N ALA A 509 -16.39 -0.25 -30.04
CA ALA A 509 -16.78 0.90 -29.24
C ALA A 509 -15.56 1.71 -28.73
N LYS A 510 -15.65 3.03 -28.80
CA LYS A 510 -14.60 3.95 -28.36
C LYS A 510 -14.34 3.87 -26.86
N ALA A 511 -15.38 3.63 -26.07
CA ALA A 511 -15.29 3.45 -24.63
C ALA A 511 -15.73 2.03 -24.25
N ARG A 512 -14.79 1.18 -23.85
CA ARG A 512 -15.09 -0.16 -23.36
C ARG A 512 -15.00 -0.19 -21.85
N ILE A 513 -16.12 -0.47 -21.19
CA ILE A 513 -16.24 -0.55 -19.74
C ILE A 513 -16.19 -2.03 -19.33
N VAL A 514 -15.26 -2.40 -18.48
CA VAL A 514 -15.17 -3.76 -17.92
C VAL A 514 -15.31 -3.68 -16.41
N VAL A 515 -16.33 -4.36 -15.88
CA VAL A 515 -16.57 -4.50 -14.44
C VAL A 515 -16.17 -5.92 -14.03
N TRP A 516 -15.26 -6.03 -13.09
CA TRP A 516 -14.79 -7.31 -12.55
C TRP A 516 -15.16 -7.45 -11.10
N GLY A 517 -16.08 -8.37 -10.80
CA GLY A 517 -16.60 -8.42 -9.44
C GLY A 517 -17.43 -9.66 -9.09
N CYS A 518 -18.19 -9.55 -8.01
CA CYS A 518 -19.03 -10.58 -7.42
C CYS A 518 -20.48 -10.12 -7.37
N TYR A 519 -21.41 -10.92 -7.83
CA TYR A 519 -22.86 -10.62 -7.87
C TYR A 519 -23.47 -10.25 -6.53
N ASP A 520 -22.93 -10.76 -5.43
CA ASP A 520 -23.45 -10.52 -4.07
C ASP A 520 -22.81 -9.32 -3.37
N GLU A 521 -21.79 -8.70 -4.00
CA GLU A 521 -21.06 -7.60 -3.40
C GLU A 521 -21.66 -6.26 -3.84
N SER A 522 -22.08 -5.46 -2.88
CA SER A 522 -22.88 -4.23 -3.11
C SER A 522 -22.16 -3.20 -3.99
N ASN A 523 -20.85 -3.08 -3.88
CA ASN A 523 -20.11 -2.14 -4.72
C ASN A 523 -20.00 -2.66 -6.16
N THR A 524 -19.93 -3.99 -6.36
CA THR A 524 -20.00 -4.59 -7.69
C THR A 524 -21.36 -4.32 -8.33
N GLN A 525 -22.46 -4.52 -7.59
CA GLN A 525 -23.82 -4.25 -8.09
C GLN A 525 -23.99 -2.79 -8.51
N ARG A 526 -23.43 -1.87 -7.73
CA ARG A 526 -23.48 -0.45 -8.03
C ARG A 526 -22.62 -0.08 -9.25
N ALA A 527 -21.39 -0.57 -9.32
CA ALA A 527 -20.49 -0.36 -10.47
C ALA A 527 -21.10 -0.87 -11.76
N ASP A 528 -21.68 -2.06 -11.68
CA ASP A 528 -22.38 -2.71 -12.77
C ASP A 528 -23.57 -1.89 -13.27
N ALA A 529 -24.43 -1.42 -12.37
CA ALA A 529 -25.60 -0.61 -12.74
C ALA A 529 -25.19 0.67 -13.48
N ILE A 530 -24.15 1.37 -13.00
CA ILE A 530 -23.64 2.59 -13.63
C ILE A 530 -23.01 2.27 -14.99
N ALA A 531 -22.21 1.22 -15.07
CA ALA A 531 -21.52 0.83 -16.30
C ALA A 531 -22.53 0.46 -17.41
N ARG A 532 -23.60 -0.28 -17.08
CA ARG A 532 -24.67 -0.62 -18.03
C ARG A 532 -25.45 0.59 -18.47
N GLN A 533 -25.83 1.46 -17.54
CA GLN A 533 -26.51 2.72 -17.86
C GLN A 533 -25.68 3.58 -18.83
N LEU A 534 -24.37 3.68 -18.62
CA LEU A 534 -23.49 4.41 -19.53
C LEU A 534 -23.38 3.75 -20.92
N ALA A 535 -23.31 2.42 -20.98
CA ALA A 535 -23.31 1.70 -22.24
C ALA A 535 -24.63 1.82 -23.01
N GLU A 536 -25.76 1.96 -22.32
CA GLU A 536 -27.06 2.24 -22.92
C GLU A 536 -27.17 3.70 -23.39
N GLN A 537 -26.61 4.63 -22.63
CA GLN A 537 -26.67 6.08 -22.91
C GLN A 537 -25.79 6.47 -24.09
N TYR A 538 -24.64 5.85 -24.23
CA TYR A 538 -23.64 6.21 -25.25
C TYR A 538 -23.49 5.07 -26.28
N PRO A 539 -23.94 5.26 -27.54
CA PRO A 539 -23.82 4.22 -28.58
C PRO A 539 -22.40 3.74 -28.86
N ASP A 540 -21.40 4.63 -28.66
CA ASP A 540 -19.97 4.33 -28.81
C ASP A 540 -19.36 3.72 -27.53
N ALA A 541 -20.16 3.33 -26.54
CA ALA A 541 -19.73 2.63 -25.32
C ALA A 541 -20.14 1.14 -25.38
N SER A 542 -19.29 0.30 -24.84
CA SER A 542 -19.56 -1.14 -24.65
C SER A 542 -19.31 -1.55 -23.22
N TYR A 543 -19.96 -2.64 -22.82
CA TYR A 543 -19.93 -3.15 -21.44
C TYR A 543 -19.55 -4.62 -21.43
N GLU A 544 -18.77 -5.03 -20.41
CA GLU A 544 -18.39 -6.41 -20.15
C GLU A 544 -18.34 -6.68 -18.64
N PHE A 545 -18.91 -7.79 -18.18
CA PHE A 545 -18.79 -8.25 -16.80
C PHE A 545 -17.86 -9.45 -16.69
N ARG A 546 -16.89 -9.41 -15.75
CA ARG A 546 -15.93 -10.48 -15.48
C ARG A 546 -16.11 -11.01 -14.05
N PHE A 547 -15.91 -12.29 -13.87
CA PHE A 547 -16.29 -13.02 -12.67
C PHE A 547 -15.18 -13.09 -11.62
N TYR A 548 -15.48 -12.63 -10.42
CA TYR A 548 -14.64 -12.86 -9.24
C TYR A 548 -15.52 -13.20 -8.02
N PRO A 549 -16.12 -14.39 -7.96
CA PRO A 549 -16.99 -14.77 -6.85
C PRO A 549 -16.19 -14.83 -5.53
N PHE A 550 -16.71 -14.19 -4.47
CA PHE A 550 -16.11 -14.22 -3.14
C PHE A 550 -16.51 -15.49 -2.38
N SER A 551 -16.20 -16.63 -2.97
CA SER A 551 -16.46 -17.95 -2.38
C SER A 551 -15.35 -18.93 -2.74
N SER A 552 -14.74 -19.52 -1.71
CA SER A 552 -13.69 -20.55 -1.87
C SER A 552 -14.19 -21.84 -2.52
N THR A 553 -15.52 -22.01 -2.67
CA THR A 553 -16.10 -23.22 -3.30
C THR A 553 -15.86 -23.28 -4.81
N CYS A 554 -15.69 -22.15 -5.49
CA CYS A 554 -15.40 -22.11 -6.93
C CYS A 554 -14.24 -21.18 -7.32
N ASN A 555 -13.77 -20.32 -6.40
CA ASN A 555 -12.67 -19.41 -6.64
C ASN A 555 -11.50 -19.77 -5.71
N GLN A 556 -10.46 -20.39 -6.24
CA GLN A 556 -9.26 -20.79 -5.48
C GLN A 556 -8.41 -19.60 -5.00
N ARG A 557 -8.75 -18.36 -5.37
CA ARG A 557 -8.08 -17.13 -4.93
C ARG A 557 -8.72 -16.51 -3.69
N VAL A 558 -9.77 -17.12 -3.18
CA VAL A 558 -10.51 -16.68 -1.99
C VAL A 558 -10.45 -17.76 -0.92
N ASP A 559 -9.96 -17.42 0.26
CA ASP A 559 -9.75 -18.38 1.36
C ASP A 559 -11.05 -18.72 2.11
N ARG A 560 -12.10 -17.93 1.95
CA ARG A 560 -13.35 -18.05 2.71
C ARG A 560 -14.56 -18.03 1.78
N ASN A 561 -15.64 -18.65 2.24
CA ASN A 561 -16.94 -18.54 1.60
C ASN A 561 -17.69 -17.31 2.18
N ILE A 562 -17.42 -16.12 1.62
CA ILE A 562 -18.00 -14.86 2.10
C ILE A 562 -19.47 -14.76 1.67
N TYR A 563 -19.74 -15.07 0.39
CA TYR A 563 -21.08 -15.07 -0.17
C TYR A 563 -21.44 -16.48 -0.67
N PRO A 564 -22.31 -17.21 0.06
CA PRO A 564 -22.64 -18.60 -0.29
C PRO A 564 -23.23 -18.81 -1.68
N GLN A 565 -23.93 -17.81 -2.22
CA GLN A 565 -24.58 -17.89 -3.53
C GLN A 565 -23.70 -17.44 -4.71
N ALA A 566 -22.54 -16.85 -4.44
CA ALA A 566 -21.70 -16.23 -5.46
C ALA A 566 -21.30 -17.20 -6.58
N CYS A 567 -20.98 -18.44 -6.24
CA CYS A 567 -20.61 -19.46 -7.21
C CYS A 567 -21.79 -19.89 -8.11
N VAL A 568 -22.96 -20.05 -7.52
CA VAL A 568 -24.16 -20.48 -8.27
C VAL A 568 -24.58 -19.37 -9.24
N LYS A 569 -24.57 -18.13 -8.81
CA LYS A 569 -24.86 -16.96 -9.65
C LYS A 569 -23.90 -16.85 -10.83
N ALA A 570 -22.58 -16.94 -10.57
CA ALA A 570 -21.57 -16.90 -11.63
C ALA A 570 -21.72 -18.05 -12.62
N LYS A 571 -21.92 -19.28 -12.13
CA LYS A 571 -22.15 -20.46 -12.98
C LYS A 571 -23.38 -20.32 -13.86
N ALA A 572 -24.49 -19.78 -13.33
CA ALA A 572 -25.73 -19.59 -14.08
C ALA A 572 -25.55 -18.57 -15.22
N ALA A 573 -24.91 -17.43 -14.97
CA ALA A 573 -24.63 -16.44 -16.00
C ALA A 573 -23.70 -16.97 -17.11
N ILE A 574 -22.66 -17.73 -16.73
CA ILE A 574 -21.74 -18.35 -17.68
C ILE A 574 -22.45 -19.42 -18.52
N ALA A 575 -23.25 -20.28 -17.89
CA ALA A 575 -24.01 -21.32 -18.58
C ALA A 575 -25.00 -20.74 -19.60
N ALA A 576 -25.69 -19.64 -19.23
CA ALA A 576 -26.56 -18.92 -20.16
C ALA A 576 -25.80 -18.43 -21.40
N GLY A 577 -24.60 -17.86 -21.20
CA GLY A 577 -23.74 -17.38 -22.29
C GLY A 577 -23.23 -18.50 -23.19
N LEU A 578 -22.83 -19.64 -22.62
CA LEU A 578 -22.37 -20.81 -23.39
C LEU A 578 -23.47 -21.47 -24.21
N LEU A 579 -24.70 -21.47 -23.73
CA LEU A 579 -25.85 -22.11 -24.36
C LEU A 579 -26.60 -21.21 -25.35
N GLY A 580 -26.77 -19.93 -25.00
CA GLY A 580 -27.63 -19.00 -25.73
C GLY A 580 -26.96 -17.72 -26.19
N GLY A 581 -25.61 -17.65 -26.08
CA GLY A 581 -24.84 -16.49 -26.54
C GLY A 581 -25.06 -15.24 -25.69
N ALA A 582 -24.75 -14.06 -26.27
CA ALA A 582 -24.76 -12.78 -25.56
C ALA A 582 -26.16 -12.41 -25.02
N GLU A 583 -27.20 -12.59 -25.78
CA GLU A 583 -28.56 -12.25 -25.37
C GLU A 583 -28.99 -13.00 -24.10
N ALA A 584 -28.77 -14.31 -24.08
CA ALA A 584 -29.11 -15.16 -22.93
C ALA A 584 -28.21 -14.84 -21.71
N HIS A 585 -26.91 -14.54 -21.95
CA HIS A 585 -26.01 -14.12 -20.90
C HIS A 585 -26.48 -12.84 -20.23
N HIS A 586 -26.75 -11.78 -20.99
CA HIS A 586 -27.17 -10.50 -20.46
C HIS A 586 -28.53 -10.60 -19.76
N ALA A 587 -29.50 -11.33 -20.31
CA ALA A 587 -30.78 -11.57 -19.67
C ALA A 587 -30.65 -12.30 -18.32
N MET A 588 -29.77 -13.29 -18.23
CA MET A 588 -29.50 -13.98 -16.96
C MET A 588 -28.75 -13.07 -15.97
N HIS A 589 -27.76 -12.31 -16.45
CA HIS A 589 -26.99 -11.35 -15.66
C HIS A 589 -27.91 -10.29 -15.04
N ASP A 590 -28.77 -9.66 -15.84
CA ASP A 590 -29.70 -8.64 -15.39
C ASP A 590 -30.68 -9.17 -14.36
N TRP A 591 -31.19 -10.37 -14.62
CA TRP A 591 -32.08 -11.02 -13.66
C TRP A 591 -31.36 -11.30 -12.33
N ILE A 592 -30.14 -11.83 -12.34
CA ILE A 592 -29.34 -12.10 -11.12
C ILE A 592 -29.09 -10.81 -10.35
N MET A 593 -28.68 -9.72 -11.02
CA MET A 593 -28.45 -8.41 -10.41
C MET A 593 -29.74 -7.85 -9.77
N GLY A 594 -30.88 -8.01 -10.47
CA GLY A 594 -32.18 -7.55 -9.98
C GLY A 594 -32.73 -8.35 -8.79
N GLN A 595 -32.27 -9.57 -8.55
CA GLN A 595 -32.70 -10.37 -7.39
C GLN A 595 -32.09 -9.88 -6.07
N GLY A 596 -30.82 -9.45 -6.08
CA GLY A 596 -30.09 -9.08 -4.86
C GLY A 596 -30.14 -10.20 -3.81
N ASP A 597 -30.58 -9.87 -2.60
CA ASP A 597 -30.71 -10.83 -1.48
C ASP A 597 -31.90 -11.80 -1.62
N ARG A 598 -32.81 -11.59 -2.59
CA ARG A 598 -33.97 -12.44 -2.85
C ARG A 598 -33.64 -13.65 -3.71
N PHE A 599 -32.43 -13.74 -4.24
CA PHE A 599 -32.00 -14.86 -5.08
C PHE A 599 -32.01 -16.18 -4.31
N THR A 600 -32.61 -17.19 -4.92
CA THR A 600 -32.51 -18.58 -4.48
C THR A 600 -32.19 -19.49 -5.67
N PRO A 601 -31.33 -20.53 -5.51
CA PRO A 601 -31.02 -21.45 -6.61
C PRO A 601 -32.21 -22.15 -7.21
N SER A 602 -33.30 -22.34 -6.45
CA SER A 602 -34.54 -22.97 -6.90
C SER A 602 -35.29 -22.16 -7.95
N GLN A 603 -34.98 -20.88 -8.13
CA GLN A 603 -35.56 -20.03 -9.17
C GLN A 603 -34.91 -20.22 -10.56
N LEU A 604 -33.70 -20.79 -10.60
CA LEU A 604 -32.91 -20.92 -11.84
C LEU A 604 -33.62 -21.72 -12.96
N PRO A 605 -34.28 -22.87 -12.71
CA PRO A 605 -34.97 -23.59 -13.79
C PRO A 605 -36.03 -22.75 -14.49
N ALA A 606 -36.82 -21.99 -13.72
CA ALA A 606 -37.83 -21.08 -14.27
C ALA A 606 -37.19 -19.93 -15.07
N GLN A 607 -36.07 -19.40 -14.62
CA GLN A 607 -35.37 -18.32 -15.30
C GLN A 607 -34.69 -18.79 -16.58
N PHE A 608 -34.04 -19.97 -16.59
CA PHE A 608 -33.50 -20.56 -17.83
C PHE A 608 -34.58 -20.76 -18.88
N ASN A 609 -35.73 -21.30 -18.48
CA ASN A 609 -36.88 -21.41 -19.34
C ASN A 609 -37.40 -20.10 -19.90
N ALA A 610 -37.42 -19.05 -19.06
CA ALA A 610 -37.84 -17.70 -19.44
C ALA A 610 -36.96 -17.05 -20.50
N ILE A 611 -35.64 -17.40 -20.52
CA ILE A 611 -34.70 -16.95 -21.55
C ILE A 611 -34.53 -17.95 -22.70
N GLY A 612 -35.42 -18.94 -22.83
CA GLY A 612 -35.46 -19.88 -23.93
C GLY A 612 -34.45 -21.03 -23.88
N LEU A 613 -33.87 -21.31 -22.71
CA LEU A 613 -32.87 -22.37 -22.51
C LEU A 613 -33.49 -23.57 -21.76
N ASP A 614 -33.04 -24.79 -22.11
CA ASP A 614 -33.43 -25.98 -21.38
C ASP A 614 -32.81 -26.02 -19.98
N PRO A 615 -33.64 -26.07 -18.90
CA PRO A 615 -33.15 -26.03 -17.53
C PRO A 615 -32.25 -27.23 -17.15
N ASP A 616 -32.51 -28.41 -17.68
CA ASP A 616 -31.74 -29.62 -17.38
C ASP A 616 -30.38 -29.59 -18.09
N GLU A 617 -30.34 -29.04 -19.28
CA GLU A 617 -29.09 -28.80 -20.00
C GLU A 617 -28.27 -27.72 -19.32
N ALA A 618 -28.91 -26.61 -18.92
CA ALA A 618 -28.27 -25.52 -18.18
C ALA A 618 -27.67 -26.01 -16.85
N ALA A 619 -28.40 -26.82 -16.09
CA ALA A 619 -27.89 -27.42 -14.85
C ALA A 619 -26.62 -28.29 -15.09
N ARG A 620 -26.61 -29.07 -16.19
CA ARG A 620 -25.41 -29.85 -16.55
C ARG A 620 -24.23 -28.97 -16.95
N VAL A 621 -24.46 -27.90 -17.72
CA VAL A 621 -23.43 -26.96 -18.14
C VAL A 621 -22.88 -26.18 -16.94
N MET A 622 -23.71 -25.76 -16.00
CA MET A 622 -23.29 -25.11 -14.77
C MET A 622 -22.25 -25.92 -13.98
N GLU A 623 -22.34 -27.24 -14.00
CA GLU A 623 -21.39 -28.13 -13.30
C GLU A 623 -20.25 -28.63 -14.19
N SER A 624 -20.12 -28.09 -15.39
CA SER A 624 -19.06 -28.47 -16.31
C SER A 624 -17.69 -27.94 -15.91
N SER A 625 -16.64 -28.61 -16.36
CA SER A 625 -15.25 -28.18 -16.21
C SER A 625 -14.97 -26.85 -16.96
N GLU A 626 -15.74 -26.58 -18.02
CA GLU A 626 -15.63 -25.36 -18.80
C GLU A 626 -16.06 -24.14 -17.99
N VAL A 627 -17.22 -24.19 -17.34
CA VAL A 627 -17.72 -23.13 -16.44
C VAL A 627 -16.76 -22.91 -15.26
N ALA A 628 -16.29 -24.00 -14.64
CA ALA A 628 -15.30 -23.91 -13.57
C ALA A 628 -13.97 -23.29 -14.06
N GLY A 629 -13.55 -23.64 -15.27
CA GLY A 629 -12.35 -23.08 -15.92
C GLY A 629 -12.47 -21.58 -16.19
N ILE A 630 -13.62 -21.10 -16.63
CA ILE A 630 -13.88 -19.67 -16.87
C ILE A 630 -13.78 -18.87 -15.57
N ILE A 631 -14.44 -19.31 -14.49
CA ILE A 631 -14.36 -18.65 -13.19
C ILE A 631 -12.90 -18.60 -12.71
N GLN A 632 -12.19 -19.72 -12.80
CA GLN A 632 -10.81 -19.79 -12.34
C GLN A 632 -9.86 -18.94 -13.19
N MET A 633 -10.08 -18.88 -14.51
CA MET A 633 -9.30 -18.04 -15.42
C MET A 633 -9.50 -16.55 -15.11
N ASP A 634 -10.75 -16.09 -14.96
CA ASP A 634 -11.05 -14.71 -14.60
C ASP A 634 -10.46 -14.36 -13.23
N SER A 635 -10.61 -15.22 -12.23
CA SER A 635 -10.04 -15.04 -10.91
C SER A 635 -8.51 -14.96 -10.90
N ASN A 636 -7.85 -15.84 -11.67
CA ASN A 636 -6.40 -15.83 -11.82
C ASN A 636 -5.89 -14.57 -12.53
N THR A 637 -6.61 -14.14 -13.57
CA THR A 637 -6.24 -12.96 -14.35
C THR A 637 -6.33 -11.71 -13.49
N LEU A 638 -7.43 -11.53 -12.75
CA LEU A 638 -7.58 -10.40 -11.85
C LEU A 638 -6.53 -10.43 -10.71
N GLN A 639 -6.26 -11.60 -10.15
CA GLN A 639 -5.21 -11.76 -9.14
C GLN A 639 -3.82 -11.38 -9.69
N ALA A 640 -3.53 -11.74 -10.94
CA ALA A 640 -2.26 -11.38 -11.58
C ALA A 640 -2.12 -9.86 -11.80
N MET A 641 -3.23 -9.11 -11.84
CA MET A 641 -3.23 -7.65 -11.98
C MET A 641 -2.78 -6.93 -10.69
N GLU A 642 -2.71 -7.60 -9.55
CA GLU A 642 -2.15 -7.03 -8.31
C GLU A 642 -0.69 -6.56 -8.48
N ARG A 643 0.07 -7.16 -9.39
CA ARG A 643 1.42 -6.67 -9.78
C ARG A 643 1.40 -5.26 -10.37
N TYR A 644 0.24 -4.79 -10.84
CA TYR A 644 0.00 -3.43 -11.33
C TYR A 644 -0.73 -2.57 -10.28
N GLN A 645 -0.79 -3.04 -9.04
CA GLN A 645 -1.48 -2.41 -7.91
C GLN A 645 -3.01 -2.36 -8.04
N ILE A 646 -3.60 -3.20 -8.89
CA ILE A 646 -5.05 -3.37 -9.00
C ILE A 646 -5.51 -4.31 -7.90
N ARG A 647 -5.92 -3.76 -6.76
CA ARG A 647 -6.33 -4.52 -5.57
C ARG A 647 -7.81 -4.35 -5.22
N SER A 648 -8.45 -3.32 -5.77
CA SER A 648 -9.88 -3.05 -5.52
C SER A 648 -10.76 -4.19 -6.04
N ARG A 649 -11.84 -4.45 -5.33
CA ARG A 649 -12.93 -5.32 -5.72
C ARG A 649 -14.23 -4.57 -5.44
N PRO A 650 -15.07 -4.23 -6.45
CA PRO A 650 -14.84 -4.48 -7.88
C PRO A 650 -13.58 -3.80 -8.42
N ALA A 651 -13.05 -4.34 -9.53
CA ALA A 651 -12.08 -3.66 -10.36
C ALA A 651 -12.79 -3.18 -11.63
N VAL A 652 -12.73 -1.89 -11.90
CA VAL A 652 -13.40 -1.29 -13.06
C VAL A 652 -12.34 -0.69 -13.99
N PHE A 653 -12.53 -0.93 -15.28
CA PHE A 653 -11.60 -0.47 -16.32
C PHE A 653 -12.39 0.22 -17.43
N VAL A 654 -11.77 1.24 -18.02
CA VAL A 654 -12.21 1.83 -19.29
C VAL A 654 -11.03 1.78 -20.25
N ASN A 655 -11.23 1.19 -21.44
CA ASN A 655 -10.19 0.97 -22.45
C ASN A 655 -8.93 0.31 -21.86
N GLU A 656 -9.15 -0.78 -21.04
CA GLU A 656 -8.09 -1.56 -20.37
C GLU A 656 -7.23 -0.76 -19.39
N LYS A 657 -7.58 0.48 -19.10
CA LYS A 657 -6.97 1.30 -18.06
C LYS A 657 -7.81 1.25 -16.79
N PRO A 658 -7.20 1.04 -15.61
CA PRO A 658 -7.93 1.04 -14.36
C PRO A 658 -8.56 2.42 -14.12
N THR A 659 -9.81 2.42 -13.70
CA THR A 659 -10.43 3.63 -13.19
C THR A 659 -10.03 3.82 -11.73
N PRO A 660 -9.90 5.05 -11.23
CA PRO A 660 -9.72 5.32 -9.81
C PRO A 660 -11.02 5.02 -9.07
N TRP A 661 -11.31 3.72 -8.93
CA TRP A 661 -12.51 3.25 -8.24
C TRP A 661 -12.31 3.26 -6.74
N ILE A 662 -13.15 3.98 -6.01
CA ILE A 662 -13.13 4.01 -4.56
C ILE A 662 -14.56 4.00 -4.03
N PHE A 663 -14.77 3.26 -2.95
CA PHE A 663 -16.06 3.13 -2.28
C PHE A 663 -16.80 4.47 -2.17
N GLY A 664 -17.96 4.54 -2.79
CA GLY A 664 -18.86 5.69 -2.68
C GLY A 664 -18.61 6.84 -3.66
N THR A 665 -17.71 6.71 -4.64
CA THR A 665 -17.47 7.74 -5.69
C THR A 665 -17.77 7.27 -7.10
N ASP A 666 -18.36 6.12 -7.25
CA ASP A 666 -18.63 5.39 -8.50
C ASP A 666 -19.48 6.21 -9.47
N ASP A 667 -20.51 6.85 -8.93
CA ASP A 667 -21.46 7.69 -9.65
C ASP A 667 -20.85 8.99 -10.19
N ILE A 668 -19.70 9.42 -9.66
CA ILE A 668 -18.98 10.62 -10.10
C ILE A 668 -17.85 10.24 -11.07
N VAL A 669 -17.12 9.18 -10.77
CA VAL A 669 -15.86 8.84 -11.45
C VAL A 669 -16.09 8.21 -12.81
N LEU A 670 -16.95 7.19 -12.88
CA LEU A 670 -17.08 6.39 -14.11
C LEU A 670 -17.71 7.18 -15.28
N PRO A 671 -18.76 7.99 -15.06
CA PRO A 671 -19.30 8.82 -16.13
C PRO A 671 -18.28 9.79 -16.75
N ASP A 672 -17.47 10.44 -15.92
CA ASP A 672 -16.47 11.40 -16.38
C ASP A 672 -15.36 10.73 -17.21
N ILE A 673 -14.92 9.56 -16.77
CA ILE A 673 -13.91 8.77 -17.50
C ILE A 673 -14.47 8.26 -18.83
N VAL A 674 -15.72 7.82 -18.86
CA VAL A 674 -16.36 7.35 -20.11
C VAL A 674 -16.49 8.51 -21.10
N ARG A 675 -16.94 9.70 -20.68
CA ARG A 675 -16.95 10.90 -21.54
C ARG A 675 -15.56 11.25 -22.08
N ALA A 676 -14.56 11.20 -21.20
CA ALA A 676 -13.17 11.42 -21.63
C ALA A 676 -12.69 10.37 -22.65
N ALA A 677 -13.12 9.12 -22.52
CA ALA A 677 -12.80 8.04 -23.46
C ALA A 677 -13.50 8.23 -24.82
N LEU A 678 -14.71 8.81 -24.81
CA LEU A 678 -15.48 9.16 -26.01
C LEU A 678 -14.92 10.39 -26.73
N GLY A 679 -14.02 11.16 -26.08
CA GLY A 679 -13.53 12.43 -26.61
C GLY A 679 -14.50 13.59 -26.38
N GLU A 680 -15.46 13.43 -25.47
CA GLU A 680 -16.43 14.46 -25.06
C GLU A 680 -15.90 15.23 -23.83
N ASP A 681 -14.63 15.58 -23.85
CA ASP A 681 -14.07 16.50 -22.85
C ASP A 681 -14.70 17.87 -23.09
N GLY A 682 -15.50 18.32 -22.16
CA GLY A 682 -16.34 19.48 -22.30
C GLY A 682 -15.63 20.69 -22.91
N ASP A 683 -16.20 21.17 -24.03
CA ASP A 683 -16.05 22.54 -24.49
C ASP A 683 -16.60 23.55 -23.48
#